data_36c5b7b6af4c6ca54b2836594eb6df37
#
_entry.id   36c5b7b6af4c6ca54b2836594eb6df37
#
_cell.length_a   1.000
_cell.length_b   1.000
_cell.length_c   1.000
_cell.angle_alpha   90.00
_cell.angle_beta   90.00
_cell.angle_gamma   90.00
#
_symmetry.space_group_name_H-M   'P 1'
#
loop_
_entity.id
_entity.type
_entity.pdbx_description
1 polymer ?
#
loop_
_entity_poly.entity_id
_entity_poly.type
_entity_poly.pdbx_seq_one_letter_code
_entity_poly.pdbx_strand_id
1 'polypeptide(L)'
;MFGRLGRLVVHHPWKVIGLWLIAAIAVVASAPEFTSTTDQSSFLPSHYESIKAMELQERAFPQNAAPAALIVFAREDGAPLTEENSAAVAAAATELSGANIKGVTGIQATPPSENRLIQVIAVQMTKVTNPSDKTQGDAVKSLRDSLKEQVRDTDLKAGITGAAAQTLDQTESGEKGMAIIGVATIVLILVLLLIIFRSPVIALLPVIVIGGVSSMVGSLIAMVSKAFDLEMDTSVNSMLVVVLFGVGTDYILFLMFRYRERLRAGEDPKTAMVSAVARVGEAITSAAGAVIIAFMALTLSTLGMFRSLGPALAIAVAVALVAGLTLVPAIVSLLGTKVFWPSKAWQVEPKGARFTAIGAAMGRRPGVFAVVSGGVLVALSVFAIGFNPTFDLGSGSTSDASESVVYNKELLKGMPAGATQPSDVLLHAPDGQLNQDELLGYRSALAQVPGVGAVGEPLLSADGTIANFQVTLADAPESDAALDTVRGPLRTAAHDAAPAGTTAAVGGISAVFVDFQDAMNRDYAIVFPVAAILIMIVLALLLRSLVAPWYLMASVFLGFAATLGATVLVFQNIQGDSGLIFTLPVIMYLFVVALGTDYNILMIARLREETREGRDPREAAALSLRHTGPTVAAAGVILAGTFAAMMLAGNSTLSQMGFAISVGIAIAAFVMAMFFTPAVTALLGHRAWWPGHGDRNGKSGGSESVDRGSGSYYTTSADATRVEAVFDR
;
A
#
# COMPACT_ATOMS: atom_id res chain seq x y z
N MET A 1 11.28 4.01 -31.98
CA MET A 1 12.15 4.35 -30.84
C MET A 1 12.74 3.10 -30.20
N PHE A 2 11.93 2.15 -29.72
CA PHE A 2 12.37 0.94 -29.00
C PHE A 2 13.26 -0.01 -29.80
N GLY A 3 13.07 -0.13 -31.12
CA GLY A 3 13.97 -0.92 -31.98
C GLY A 3 15.41 -0.35 -32.07
N ARG A 4 15.57 0.99 -31.95
CA ARG A 4 16.91 1.62 -31.87
C ARG A 4 17.53 1.36 -30.49
N LEU A 5 16.72 1.47 -29.41
CA LEU A 5 17.16 1.15 -28.06
C LEU A 5 17.59 -0.30 -27.95
N GLY A 6 16.78 -1.25 -28.43
CA GLY A 6 17.09 -2.67 -28.44
C GLY A 6 18.41 -2.98 -29.17
N ARG A 7 18.63 -2.38 -30.36
CA ARG A 7 19.91 -2.53 -31.08
C ARG A 7 21.09 -2.02 -30.28
N LEU A 8 20.99 -0.83 -29.68
CA LEU A 8 22.07 -0.26 -28.87
C LEU A 8 22.42 -1.15 -27.68
N VAL A 9 21.42 -1.60 -26.94
CA VAL A 9 21.57 -2.41 -25.72
C VAL A 9 22.14 -3.78 -26.03
N VAL A 10 21.61 -4.46 -27.07
CA VAL A 10 21.99 -5.83 -27.44
C VAL A 10 23.40 -5.88 -28.07
N HIS A 11 23.80 -4.83 -28.79
CA HIS A 11 25.15 -4.80 -29.40
C HIS A 11 26.22 -4.27 -28.46
N HIS A 12 25.87 -3.55 -27.39
CA HIS A 12 26.84 -2.98 -26.45
C HIS A 12 26.51 -3.36 -24.99
N PRO A 13 26.28 -4.65 -24.67
CA PRO A 13 25.77 -5.06 -23.37
C PRO A 13 26.68 -4.67 -22.21
N TRP A 14 28.01 -4.83 -22.37
CA TRP A 14 28.96 -4.46 -21.32
C TRP A 14 28.99 -2.97 -21.01
N LYS A 15 28.78 -2.10 -22.03
CA LYS A 15 28.69 -0.65 -21.80
C LYS A 15 27.46 -0.29 -21.02
N VAL A 16 26.32 -0.96 -21.30
CA VAL A 16 25.05 -0.75 -20.58
C VAL A 16 25.15 -1.21 -19.14
N ILE A 17 25.70 -2.42 -18.89
CA ILE A 17 25.90 -2.94 -17.55
C ILE A 17 26.87 -2.05 -16.76
N GLY A 18 27.99 -1.63 -17.38
CA GLY A 18 28.95 -0.71 -16.77
C GLY A 18 28.33 0.65 -16.42
N LEU A 19 27.48 1.20 -17.30
CA LEU A 19 26.76 2.45 -17.04
C LEU A 19 25.81 2.32 -15.85
N TRP A 20 25.08 1.19 -15.76
CA TRP A 20 24.19 0.91 -14.62
C TRP A 20 24.97 0.82 -13.30
N LEU A 21 26.13 0.15 -13.32
CA LEU A 21 27.00 0.02 -12.14
C LEU A 21 27.54 1.37 -11.68
N ILE A 22 28.04 2.18 -12.62
CA ILE A 22 28.52 3.54 -12.34
C ILE A 22 27.40 4.41 -11.80
N ALA A 23 26.20 4.38 -12.44
CA ALA A 23 25.06 5.14 -11.99
C ALA A 23 24.60 4.71 -10.59
N ALA A 24 24.54 3.41 -10.31
CA ALA A 24 24.18 2.90 -8.99
C ALA A 24 25.16 3.35 -7.91
N ILE A 25 26.48 3.21 -8.17
CA ILE A 25 27.52 3.67 -7.23
C ILE A 25 27.44 5.19 -7.01
N ALA A 26 27.28 5.97 -8.06
CA ALA A 26 27.21 7.41 -7.97
C ALA A 26 25.98 7.89 -7.15
N VAL A 27 24.81 7.28 -7.42
CA VAL A 27 23.57 7.61 -6.71
C VAL A 27 23.65 7.20 -5.24
N VAL A 28 24.12 5.98 -4.95
CA VAL A 28 24.23 5.49 -3.55
C VAL A 28 25.25 6.30 -2.77
N ALA A 29 26.39 6.66 -3.38
CA ALA A 29 27.44 7.44 -2.71
C ALA A 29 27.04 8.91 -2.44
N SER A 30 26.10 9.46 -3.21
CA SER A 30 25.63 10.85 -3.08
C SER A 30 24.33 11.00 -2.26
N ALA A 31 23.70 9.87 -1.91
CA ALA A 31 22.42 9.90 -1.22
C ALA A 31 22.57 10.31 0.26
N PRO A 32 21.64 11.13 0.78
CA PRO A 32 21.51 11.34 2.20
C PRO A 32 21.02 10.07 2.91
N GLU A 33 21.14 10.04 4.23
CA GLU A 33 20.52 8.98 5.03
C GLU A 33 19.00 9.00 4.82
N PHE A 34 18.42 7.82 4.67
CA PHE A 34 16.97 7.66 4.57
C PHE A 34 16.36 7.78 5.96
N THR A 35 15.53 8.79 6.16
CA THR A 35 14.80 9.01 7.42
C THR A 35 13.32 8.69 7.22
N SER A 36 12.74 7.99 8.18
CA SER A 36 11.30 7.71 8.21
C SER A 36 10.76 7.93 9.61
N THR A 37 9.50 8.31 9.72
CA THR A 37 8.80 8.54 10.98
C THR A 37 7.65 7.57 11.17
N THR A 38 7.33 7.29 12.42
CA THR A 38 6.11 6.59 12.86
C THR A 38 5.09 7.54 13.46
N ASP A 39 5.48 8.81 13.65
CA ASP A 39 4.59 9.84 14.19
C ASP A 39 3.55 10.24 13.15
N GLN A 40 2.31 9.82 13.39
CA GLN A 40 1.20 10.07 12.48
C GLN A 40 0.81 11.54 12.42
N SER A 41 0.95 12.28 13.52
CA SER A 41 0.61 13.70 13.57
C SER A 41 1.43 14.54 12.58
N SER A 42 2.67 14.11 12.29
CA SER A 42 3.55 14.78 11.33
C SER A 42 3.02 14.72 9.88
N PHE A 43 2.08 13.83 9.60
CA PHE A 43 1.48 13.70 8.25
C PHE A 43 0.28 14.61 8.01
N LEU A 44 -0.25 15.27 9.07
CA LEU A 44 -1.31 16.26 8.92
C LEU A 44 -0.73 17.65 8.70
N PRO A 45 -1.30 18.45 7.77
CA PRO A 45 -0.94 19.85 7.62
C PRO A 45 -1.20 20.68 8.88
N SER A 46 -0.34 21.66 9.17
CA SER A 46 -0.41 22.54 10.35
C SER A 46 -1.69 23.38 10.49
N HIS A 47 -2.51 23.48 9.43
CA HIS A 47 -3.78 24.22 9.51
C HIS A 47 -4.89 23.45 10.25
N TYR A 48 -4.75 22.13 10.44
CA TYR A 48 -5.70 21.33 11.19
C TYR A 48 -5.68 21.70 12.68
N GLU A 49 -6.86 21.62 13.31
CA GLU A 49 -7.03 22.06 14.68
C GLU A 49 -6.24 21.21 15.68
N SER A 50 -6.22 19.90 15.50
CA SER A 50 -5.44 18.99 16.33
C SER A 50 -3.94 19.30 16.32
N ILE A 51 -3.39 19.71 15.18
CA ILE A 51 -1.97 20.07 15.06
C ILE A 51 -1.71 21.41 15.74
N LYS A 52 -2.60 22.40 15.57
CA LYS A 52 -2.50 23.67 16.31
C LYS A 52 -2.55 23.47 17.82
N ALA A 53 -3.43 22.59 18.29
CA ALA A 53 -3.51 22.23 19.69
C ALA A 53 -2.19 21.61 20.18
N MET A 54 -1.63 20.68 19.42
CA MET A 54 -0.35 20.04 19.73
C MET A 54 0.81 21.06 19.79
N GLU A 55 0.90 21.98 18.82
CA GLU A 55 1.89 23.05 18.80
C GLU A 55 1.75 23.99 20.02
N LEU A 56 0.51 24.32 20.41
CA LEU A 56 0.23 25.11 21.61
C LEU A 56 0.65 24.36 22.88
N GLN A 57 0.34 23.08 22.97
CA GLN A 57 0.68 22.22 24.10
C GLN A 57 2.20 22.10 24.28
N GLU A 58 2.94 21.81 23.19
CA GLU A 58 4.40 21.71 23.23
C GLU A 58 5.06 23.04 23.67
N ARG A 59 4.54 24.16 23.19
CA ARG A 59 5.05 25.48 23.54
C ARG A 59 4.76 25.87 24.99
N ALA A 60 3.55 25.55 25.47
CA ALA A 60 3.09 25.94 26.80
C ALA A 60 3.61 25.04 27.91
N PHE A 61 3.75 23.74 27.63
CA PHE A 61 4.03 22.71 28.62
C PHE A 61 5.21 21.80 28.23
N PRO A 62 6.41 22.37 27.98
CA PRO A 62 7.54 21.56 27.51
C PRO A 62 8.03 20.54 28.54
N GLN A 63 7.66 20.70 29.82
CA GLN A 63 8.03 19.81 30.92
C GLN A 63 6.96 18.81 31.32
N ASN A 64 5.73 18.97 30.84
CA ASN A 64 4.60 18.12 31.19
C ASN A 64 4.27 17.15 30.03
N ALA A 65 5.29 16.61 29.36
CA ALA A 65 5.08 15.52 28.42
C ALA A 65 4.46 14.33 29.18
N ALA A 66 3.44 13.72 28.59
CA ALA A 66 2.89 12.47 29.09
C ALA A 66 4.02 11.45 29.32
N PRO A 67 3.90 10.56 30.32
CA PRO A 67 4.91 9.52 30.55
C PRO A 67 5.18 8.76 29.25
N ALA A 68 6.45 8.63 28.89
CA ALA A 68 6.83 7.94 27.67
C ALA A 68 6.54 6.43 27.74
N ALA A 69 6.58 5.86 28.94
CA ALA A 69 6.21 4.47 29.18
C ALA A 69 5.44 4.32 30.49
N LEU A 70 4.60 3.30 30.55
CA LEU A 70 3.79 2.90 31.70
C LEU A 70 4.10 1.46 32.04
N ILE A 71 4.53 1.19 33.26
CA ILE A 71 4.70 -0.16 33.77
C ILE A 71 3.41 -0.54 34.50
N VAL A 72 2.71 -1.53 33.99
CA VAL A 72 1.42 -1.97 34.53
C VAL A 72 1.63 -3.23 35.37
N PHE A 73 1.20 -3.17 36.63
CA PHE A 73 1.18 -4.31 37.56
C PHE A 73 -0.26 -4.78 37.79
N ALA A 74 -0.46 -6.09 37.75
CA ALA A 74 -1.71 -6.73 38.05
C ALA A 74 -1.41 -8.08 38.74
N ARG A 75 -2.37 -8.65 39.45
CA ARG A 75 -2.22 -10.00 39.98
C ARG A 75 -2.38 -11.06 38.89
N GLU A 76 -1.64 -12.16 39.00
CA GLU A 76 -1.74 -13.28 38.06
C GLU A 76 -3.13 -13.89 37.99
N ASP A 77 -3.82 -13.99 39.17
CA ASP A 77 -5.17 -14.54 39.30
C ASP A 77 -6.30 -13.56 38.89
N GLY A 78 -5.95 -12.30 38.55
CA GLY A 78 -6.89 -11.25 38.19
C GLY A 78 -7.70 -10.66 39.34
N ALA A 79 -7.38 -11.01 40.61
CA ALA A 79 -8.02 -10.45 41.80
C ALA A 79 -7.51 -9.02 42.10
N PRO A 80 -8.24 -8.23 42.92
CA PRO A 80 -7.79 -6.91 43.32
C PRO A 80 -6.45 -6.95 44.07
N LEU A 81 -5.63 -5.91 43.85
CA LEU A 81 -4.34 -5.74 44.53
C LEU A 81 -4.53 -5.56 46.04
N THR A 82 -3.71 -6.22 46.79
CA THR A 82 -3.61 -6.07 48.26
C THR A 82 -2.71 -4.89 48.62
N GLU A 83 -2.68 -4.50 49.91
CA GLU A 83 -1.73 -3.48 50.38
C GLU A 83 -0.27 -3.96 50.28
N GLU A 84 -0.03 -5.26 50.42
CA GLU A 84 1.27 -5.88 50.21
C GLU A 84 1.73 -5.78 48.75
N ASN A 85 0.82 -6.05 47.82
CA ASN A 85 1.09 -5.85 46.38
C ASN A 85 1.44 -4.39 46.08
N SER A 86 0.68 -3.44 46.62
CA SER A 86 0.95 -1.99 46.41
C SER A 86 2.29 -1.56 47.01
N ALA A 87 2.67 -2.13 48.15
CA ALA A 87 3.99 -1.92 48.74
C ALA A 87 5.12 -2.49 47.87
N ALA A 88 4.90 -3.69 47.30
CA ALA A 88 5.84 -4.27 46.32
C ALA A 88 6.02 -3.42 45.05
N VAL A 89 4.93 -2.83 44.51
CA VAL A 89 5.02 -1.91 43.37
C VAL A 89 5.80 -0.66 43.73
N ALA A 90 5.61 -0.08 44.91
CA ALA A 90 6.38 1.06 45.39
C ALA A 90 7.87 0.75 45.57
N ALA A 91 8.19 -0.44 46.07
CA ALA A 91 9.56 -0.94 46.18
C ALA A 91 10.20 -1.09 44.77
N ALA A 92 9.48 -1.69 43.84
CA ALA A 92 9.91 -1.82 42.44
C ALA A 92 10.20 -0.47 41.82
N ALA A 93 9.36 0.56 42.04
CA ALA A 93 9.61 1.92 41.52
C ALA A 93 10.90 2.53 42.09
N THR A 94 11.18 2.27 43.39
CA THR A 94 12.39 2.74 44.05
C THR A 94 13.65 2.08 43.50
N GLU A 95 13.60 0.76 43.30
CA GLU A 95 14.70 -0.03 42.76
C GLU A 95 15.01 0.35 41.31
N LEU A 96 13.96 0.49 40.45
CA LEU A 96 14.09 0.94 39.06
C LEU A 96 14.66 2.37 38.97
N SER A 97 14.28 3.26 39.91
CA SER A 97 14.87 4.60 39.98
C SER A 97 16.36 4.56 40.33
N GLY A 98 16.76 3.62 41.19
CA GLY A 98 18.16 3.40 41.57
C GLY A 98 19.03 2.78 40.48
N ALA A 99 18.43 2.12 39.51
CA ALA A 99 19.13 1.44 38.42
C ALA A 99 19.77 2.39 37.40
N ASN A 100 19.50 3.70 37.46
CA ASN A 100 20.06 4.74 36.56
C ASN A 100 20.04 4.36 35.07
N ILE A 101 18.92 3.85 34.59
CA ILE A 101 18.77 3.40 33.20
C ILE A 101 18.94 4.62 32.26
N LYS A 102 19.86 4.51 31.29
CA LYS A 102 20.12 5.57 30.32
C LYS A 102 18.85 5.88 29.53
N GLY A 103 18.48 7.17 29.46
CA GLY A 103 17.28 7.61 28.75
C GLY A 103 16.03 7.73 29.65
N VAL A 104 16.06 7.21 30.88
CA VAL A 104 15.02 7.43 31.89
C VAL A 104 15.37 8.67 32.69
N THR A 105 14.40 9.59 32.84
CA THR A 105 14.56 10.84 33.57
C THR A 105 13.79 10.91 34.89
N GLY A 106 12.77 10.06 35.03
CA GLY A 106 11.96 9.96 36.24
C GLY A 106 11.10 8.70 36.26
N ILE A 107 10.89 8.17 37.47
CA ILE A 107 10.05 7.00 37.71
C ILE A 107 9.15 7.33 38.91
N GLN A 108 7.83 7.19 38.76
CA GLN A 108 6.87 7.50 39.78
C GLN A 108 5.75 6.46 39.83
N ALA A 109 5.56 5.82 40.99
CA ALA A 109 4.41 4.96 41.22
C ALA A 109 3.15 5.79 41.42
N THR A 110 2.05 5.39 40.77
CA THR A 110 0.72 5.99 40.97
C THR A 110 -0.03 5.21 42.07
N PRO A 111 -1.10 5.78 42.65
CA PRO A 111 -2.04 5.02 43.45
C PRO A 111 -2.64 3.85 42.66
N PRO A 112 -3.11 2.76 43.32
CA PRO A 112 -3.89 1.73 42.65
C PRO A 112 -5.14 2.32 41.98
N SER A 113 -5.60 1.69 40.88
CA SER A 113 -6.87 2.02 40.24
C SER A 113 -8.04 1.90 41.22
N GLU A 114 -9.17 2.60 40.93
CA GLU A 114 -10.36 2.61 41.82
C GLU A 114 -10.88 1.19 42.12
N ASN A 115 -10.84 0.30 41.12
CA ASN A 115 -11.22 -1.11 41.24
C ASN A 115 -10.09 -2.00 41.80
N ARG A 116 -8.91 -1.40 42.07
CA ARG A 116 -7.70 -2.09 42.55
C ARG A 116 -7.20 -3.24 41.65
N LEU A 117 -7.62 -3.32 40.41
CA LEU A 117 -7.17 -4.39 39.48
C LEU A 117 -5.76 -4.16 38.97
N ILE A 118 -5.33 -2.91 38.90
CA ILE A 118 -4.00 -2.54 38.43
C ILE A 118 -3.39 -1.42 39.27
N GLN A 119 -2.06 -1.35 39.22
CA GLN A 119 -1.28 -0.20 39.66
C GLN A 119 -0.22 0.11 38.61
N VAL A 120 0.05 1.40 38.39
CA VAL A 120 0.93 1.84 37.30
C VAL A 120 2.16 2.56 37.87
N ILE A 121 3.31 2.32 37.25
CA ILE A 121 4.49 3.15 37.45
C ILE A 121 4.66 3.97 36.16
N ALA A 122 4.60 5.30 36.28
CA ALA A 122 4.86 6.23 35.20
C ALA A 122 6.37 6.42 35.00
N VAL A 123 6.84 6.25 33.77
CA VAL A 123 8.26 6.40 33.42
C VAL A 123 8.43 7.60 32.49
N GLN A 124 9.15 8.60 32.96
CA GLN A 124 9.57 9.76 32.17
C GLN A 124 10.86 9.42 31.43
N MET A 125 10.95 9.75 30.15
CA MET A 125 12.15 9.51 29.33
C MET A 125 12.64 10.77 28.65
N THR A 126 13.90 10.78 28.26
CA THR A 126 14.49 11.85 27.45
C THR A 126 13.76 11.97 26.12
N LYS A 127 13.36 13.20 25.74
CA LYS A 127 12.71 13.46 24.45
C LYS A 127 13.67 13.10 23.31
N VAL A 128 13.23 12.25 22.40
CA VAL A 128 13.98 11.86 21.21
C VAL A 128 13.48 12.71 20.04
N THR A 129 14.38 13.45 19.43
CA THR A 129 14.09 14.30 18.26
C THR A 129 14.51 13.67 16.94
N ASN A 130 15.36 12.63 17.01
CA ASN A 130 15.82 11.91 15.84
C ASN A 130 15.17 10.51 15.80
N PRO A 131 14.39 10.16 14.76
CA PRO A 131 13.77 8.84 14.64
C PRO A 131 14.75 7.65 14.65
N SER A 132 16.02 7.89 14.34
CA SER A 132 17.07 6.86 14.41
C SER A 132 17.69 6.68 15.81
N ASP A 133 17.32 7.50 16.79
CA ASP A 133 17.81 7.40 18.15
C ASP A 133 17.11 6.26 18.90
N LYS A 134 17.86 5.24 19.28
CA LYS A 134 17.38 4.05 19.98
C LYS A 134 17.33 4.20 21.50
N THR A 135 17.64 5.38 22.04
CA THR A 135 17.78 5.58 23.50
C THR A 135 16.52 5.16 24.28
N GLN A 136 15.33 5.54 23.82
CA GLN A 136 14.08 5.14 24.49
C GLN A 136 13.80 3.65 24.35
N GLY A 137 14.04 3.06 23.16
CA GLY A 137 13.86 1.63 22.91
C GLY A 137 14.80 0.77 23.78
N ASP A 138 16.06 1.18 23.90
CA ASP A 138 17.05 0.49 24.76
C ASP A 138 16.70 0.63 26.24
N ALA A 139 16.17 1.80 26.65
CA ALA A 139 15.66 2.00 27.99
C ALA A 139 14.48 1.06 28.32
N VAL A 140 13.51 0.93 27.38
CA VAL A 140 12.38 -0.02 27.54
C VAL A 140 12.88 -1.47 27.66
N LYS A 141 13.87 -1.88 26.85
CA LYS A 141 14.47 -3.23 26.97
C LYS A 141 15.09 -3.46 28.34
N SER A 142 15.87 -2.49 28.81
CA SER A 142 16.51 -2.57 30.14
C SER A 142 15.47 -2.62 31.27
N LEU A 143 14.39 -1.85 31.16
CA LEU A 143 13.27 -1.90 32.11
C LEU A 143 12.56 -3.26 32.09
N ARG A 144 12.30 -3.84 30.90
CA ARG A 144 11.69 -5.17 30.76
C ARG A 144 12.51 -6.26 31.43
N ASP A 145 13.83 -6.21 31.25
CA ASP A 145 14.73 -7.20 31.86
C ASP A 145 14.78 -7.08 33.39
N SER A 146 14.83 -5.84 33.90
CA SER A 146 14.77 -5.59 35.37
C SER A 146 13.43 -6.03 35.97
N LEU A 147 12.30 -5.77 35.28
CA LEU A 147 10.97 -6.16 35.74
C LEU A 147 10.80 -7.68 35.86
N LYS A 148 11.34 -8.45 34.93
CA LYS A 148 11.26 -9.93 34.98
C LYS A 148 11.91 -10.50 36.24
N GLU A 149 12.95 -9.86 36.74
CA GLU A 149 13.59 -10.29 38.01
C GLU A 149 12.75 -9.92 39.21
N GLN A 150 12.12 -8.73 39.22
CA GLN A 150 11.35 -8.22 40.33
C GLN A 150 10.03 -8.96 40.60
N VAL A 151 9.37 -9.46 39.55
CA VAL A 151 8.08 -10.17 39.68
C VAL A 151 8.22 -11.68 39.82
N ARG A 152 9.43 -12.23 39.66
CA ARG A 152 9.69 -13.68 39.58
C ARG A 152 9.13 -14.48 40.74
N ASP A 153 9.23 -13.96 41.98
CA ASP A 153 8.86 -14.65 43.21
C ASP A 153 7.62 -14.00 43.88
N THR A 154 6.80 -13.30 43.08
CA THR A 154 5.58 -12.63 43.56
C THR A 154 4.35 -13.21 42.86
N ASP A 155 3.16 -12.90 43.36
CA ASP A 155 1.87 -13.18 42.72
C ASP A 155 1.47 -12.11 41.71
N LEU A 156 2.41 -11.20 41.36
CA LEU A 156 2.21 -10.10 40.41
C LEU A 156 2.76 -10.46 39.04
N LYS A 157 2.04 -10.02 38.02
CA LYS A 157 2.53 -9.88 36.63
C LYS A 157 2.77 -8.41 36.36
N ALA A 158 3.85 -8.11 35.66
CA ALA A 158 4.15 -6.75 35.23
C ALA A 158 4.66 -6.71 33.79
N GLY A 159 4.38 -5.62 33.10
CA GLY A 159 4.93 -5.34 31.77
C GLY A 159 4.75 -3.89 31.38
N ILE A 160 5.35 -3.52 30.26
CA ILE A 160 5.49 -2.14 29.83
C ILE A 160 4.62 -1.84 28.63
N THR A 161 3.84 -0.76 28.72
CA THR A 161 3.08 -0.16 27.65
C THR A 161 3.38 1.34 27.52
N GLY A 162 2.64 2.08 26.72
CA GLY A 162 2.87 3.49 26.44
C GLY A 162 3.68 3.72 25.17
N ALA A 163 3.83 4.99 24.76
CA ALA A 163 4.36 5.37 23.44
C ALA A 163 5.74 4.75 23.14
N ALA A 164 6.68 4.80 24.09
CA ALA A 164 8.03 4.27 23.88
C ALA A 164 8.05 2.75 23.72
N ALA A 165 7.23 2.00 24.49
CA ALA A 165 7.13 0.55 24.38
C ALA A 165 6.42 0.13 23.09
N GLN A 166 5.36 0.82 22.72
CA GLN A 166 4.65 0.59 21.46
C GLN A 166 5.55 0.85 20.24
N THR A 167 6.31 1.95 20.25
CA THR A 167 7.28 2.27 19.16
C THR A 167 8.37 1.20 19.06
N LEU A 168 8.90 0.71 20.19
CA LEU A 168 9.88 -0.38 20.18
C LEU A 168 9.29 -1.65 19.58
N ASP A 169 8.13 -2.09 20.07
CA ASP A 169 7.49 -3.33 19.62
C ASP A 169 7.06 -3.23 18.14
N GLN A 170 6.61 -2.06 17.70
CA GLN A 170 6.27 -1.80 16.31
C GLN A 170 7.52 -1.86 15.41
N THR A 171 8.64 -1.26 15.86
CA THR A 171 9.90 -1.30 15.11
C THR A 171 10.42 -2.73 14.99
N GLU A 172 10.47 -3.48 16.10
CA GLU A 172 10.95 -4.88 16.10
C GLU A 172 10.04 -5.80 15.28
N SER A 173 8.71 -5.62 15.39
CA SER A 173 7.73 -6.36 14.59
C SER A 173 7.85 -6.01 13.11
N GLY A 174 8.06 -4.73 12.81
CA GLY A 174 8.28 -4.22 11.46
C GLY A 174 9.55 -4.81 10.82
N GLU A 175 10.68 -4.80 11.53
CA GLU A 175 11.95 -5.37 11.04
C GLU A 175 11.82 -6.88 10.76
N LYS A 176 11.21 -7.64 11.67
CA LYS A 176 10.93 -9.08 11.49
C LYS A 176 9.97 -9.32 10.33
N GLY A 177 8.88 -8.57 10.29
CA GLY A 177 7.88 -8.65 9.21
C GLY A 177 8.50 -8.37 7.86
N MET A 178 9.34 -7.34 7.76
CA MET A 178 10.04 -6.98 6.52
C MET A 178 10.99 -8.08 6.04
N ALA A 179 11.73 -8.71 6.95
CA ALA A 179 12.60 -9.85 6.61
C ALA A 179 11.77 -11.03 6.08
N ILE A 180 10.64 -11.35 6.74
CA ILE A 180 9.73 -12.43 6.32
C ILE A 180 9.13 -12.12 4.94
N ILE A 181 8.60 -10.91 4.73
CA ILE A 181 8.05 -10.48 3.44
C ILE A 181 9.11 -10.58 2.34
N GLY A 182 10.31 -10.07 2.59
CA GLY A 182 11.40 -10.11 1.63
C GLY A 182 11.79 -11.53 1.21
N VAL A 183 11.99 -12.41 2.17
CA VAL A 183 12.33 -13.82 1.91
C VAL A 183 11.16 -14.54 1.22
N ALA A 184 9.93 -14.38 1.71
CA ALA A 184 8.75 -15.00 1.12
C ALA A 184 8.52 -14.54 -0.33
N THR A 185 8.67 -13.25 -0.61
CA THR A 185 8.56 -12.67 -1.96
C THR A 185 9.61 -13.27 -2.89
N ILE A 186 10.88 -13.31 -2.48
CA ILE A 186 11.96 -13.89 -3.30
C ILE A 186 11.72 -15.37 -3.57
N VAL A 187 11.41 -16.14 -2.54
CA VAL A 187 11.14 -17.59 -2.66
C VAL A 187 9.94 -17.83 -3.60
N LEU A 188 8.86 -17.06 -3.44
CA LEU A 188 7.67 -17.17 -4.28
C LEU A 188 7.99 -16.87 -5.75
N ILE A 189 8.68 -15.77 -6.03
CA ILE A 189 9.08 -15.39 -7.39
C ILE A 189 9.96 -16.49 -8.00
N LEU A 190 10.95 -16.99 -7.26
CA LEU A 190 11.84 -18.06 -7.73
C LEU A 190 11.05 -19.33 -8.05
N VAL A 191 10.16 -19.76 -7.16
CA VAL A 191 9.36 -20.98 -7.35
C VAL A 191 8.41 -20.82 -8.54
N LEU A 192 7.70 -19.72 -8.65
CA LEU A 192 6.75 -19.49 -9.74
C LEU A 192 7.45 -19.39 -11.11
N LEU A 193 8.56 -18.65 -11.18
CA LEU A 193 9.34 -18.55 -12.42
C LEU A 193 9.98 -19.88 -12.80
N LEU A 194 10.42 -20.65 -11.79
CA LEU A 194 10.96 -22.00 -12.04
C LEU A 194 9.87 -22.93 -12.62
N ILE A 195 8.65 -22.87 -12.12
CA ILE A 195 7.52 -23.64 -12.64
C ILE A 195 7.15 -23.20 -14.07
N ILE A 196 7.11 -21.89 -14.33
CA ILE A 196 6.69 -21.31 -15.62
C ILE A 196 7.74 -21.54 -16.71
N PHE A 197 9.00 -21.23 -16.44
CA PHE A 197 10.06 -21.31 -17.43
C PHE A 197 10.90 -22.59 -17.35
N ARG A 198 10.82 -23.30 -16.23
CA ARG A 198 11.65 -24.51 -15.95
C ARG A 198 13.13 -24.24 -16.11
N SER A 199 13.56 -23.02 -15.72
CA SER A 199 14.94 -22.56 -15.81
C SER A 199 15.33 -21.77 -14.55
N PRO A 200 16.34 -22.21 -13.80
CA PRO A 200 16.83 -21.47 -12.65
C PRO A 200 17.49 -20.14 -13.06
N VAL A 201 18.04 -20.04 -14.26
CA VAL A 201 18.68 -18.82 -14.75
C VAL A 201 17.64 -17.71 -14.93
N ILE A 202 16.48 -18.02 -15.55
CA ILE A 202 15.37 -17.04 -15.65
C ILE A 202 14.79 -16.72 -14.28
N ALA A 203 14.66 -17.72 -13.40
CA ALA A 203 14.12 -17.50 -12.07
C ALA A 203 14.98 -16.53 -11.23
N LEU A 204 16.30 -16.66 -11.33
CA LEU A 204 17.26 -15.78 -10.63
C LEU A 204 17.39 -14.40 -11.26
N LEU A 205 17.08 -14.23 -12.54
CA LEU A 205 17.28 -12.98 -13.26
C LEU A 205 16.58 -11.77 -12.63
N PRO A 206 15.27 -11.81 -12.28
CA PRO A 206 14.62 -10.70 -11.58
C PRO A 206 15.23 -10.42 -10.22
N VAL A 207 15.55 -11.45 -9.45
CA VAL A 207 16.12 -11.30 -8.10
C VAL A 207 17.46 -10.56 -8.17
N ILE A 208 18.32 -10.93 -9.11
CA ILE A 208 19.65 -10.29 -9.30
C ILE A 208 19.48 -8.85 -9.81
N VAL A 209 18.65 -8.65 -10.83
CA VAL A 209 18.48 -7.32 -11.43
C VAL A 209 17.81 -6.36 -10.46
N ILE A 210 16.68 -6.78 -9.88
CA ILE A 210 15.89 -5.92 -8.99
C ILE A 210 16.62 -5.71 -7.67
N GLY A 211 17.20 -6.75 -7.09
CA GLY A 211 18.06 -6.63 -5.90
C GLY A 211 19.25 -5.69 -6.13
N GLY A 212 19.86 -5.75 -7.32
CA GLY A 212 20.96 -4.86 -7.69
C GLY A 212 20.56 -3.38 -7.83
N VAL A 213 19.31 -3.10 -8.23
CA VAL A 213 18.84 -1.71 -8.37
C VAL A 213 18.09 -1.20 -7.16
N SER A 214 17.72 -2.06 -6.20
CA SER A 214 16.92 -1.67 -5.03
C SER A 214 17.59 -0.60 -4.16
N SER A 215 18.88 -0.73 -3.91
CA SER A 215 19.65 0.30 -3.17
C SER A 215 19.67 1.64 -3.89
N MET A 216 19.79 1.63 -5.23
CA MET A 216 19.72 2.83 -6.04
C MET A 216 18.33 3.49 -5.96
N VAL A 217 17.25 2.70 -5.95
CA VAL A 217 15.87 3.20 -5.78
C VAL A 217 15.73 3.87 -4.41
N GLY A 218 16.13 3.21 -3.32
CA GLY A 218 16.09 3.79 -1.98
C GLY A 218 16.88 5.11 -1.88
N SER A 219 18.06 5.15 -2.48
CA SER A 219 18.90 6.34 -2.53
C SER A 219 18.26 7.49 -3.32
N LEU A 220 17.63 7.20 -4.48
CA LEU A 220 16.90 8.21 -5.25
C LEU A 220 15.71 8.77 -4.46
N ILE A 221 15.00 7.90 -3.73
CA ILE A 221 13.88 8.33 -2.89
C ILE A 221 14.38 9.22 -1.75
N ALA A 222 15.48 8.85 -1.07
CA ALA A 222 16.09 9.68 -0.04
C ALA A 222 16.51 11.07 -0.57
N MET A 223 17.05 11.14 -1.79
CA MET A 223 17.39 12.42 -2.43
C MET A 223 16.15 13.27 -2.71
N VAL A 224 15.08 12.66 -3.22
CA VAL A 224 13.81 13.38 -3.52
C VAL A 224 13.13 13.80 -2.22
N SER A 225 13.08 12.92 -1.20
CA SER A 225 12.55 13.23 0.13
C SER A 225 13.23 14.47 0.70
N LYS A 226 14.57 14.51 0.70
CA LYS A 226 15.33 15.67 1.18
C LYS A 226 15.14 16.93 0.32
N ALA A 227 15.05 16.78 -1.00
CA ALA A 227 14.91 17.92 -1.92
C ALA A 227 13.55 18.61 -1.83
N PHE A 228 12.50 17.88 -1.47
CA PHE A 228 11.13 18.38 -1.38
C PHE A 228 10.57 18.39 0.05
N ASP A 229 11.42 18.15 1.04
CA ASP A 229 11.06 18.09 2.47
C ASP A 229 9.85 17.16 2.72
N LEU A 230 9.93 15.95 2.19
CA LEU A 230 8.87 14.94 2.31
C LEU A 230 9.17 14.00 3.47
N GLU A 231 8.31 13.96 4.45
CA GLU A 231 8.37 12.95 5.51
C GLU A 231 7.89 11.60 5.01
N MET A 232 8.69 10.57 5.26
CA MET A 232 8.39 9.21 4.82
C MET A 232 7.86 8.37 5.98
N ASP A 233 6.77 7.65 5.74
CA ASP A 233 6.26 6.63 6.65
C ASP A 233 7.10 5.35 6.57
N THR A 234 7.25 4.65 7.69
CA THR A 234 8.02 3.39 7.75
C THR A 234 7.44 2.28 6.86
N SER A 235 6.13 2.29 6.60
CA SER A 235 5.47 1.30 5.72
C SER A 235 5.89 1.43 4.26
N VAL A 236 6.39 2.60 3.83
CA VAL A 236 6.89 2.84 2.46
C VAL A 236 7.95 1.81 2.07
N ASN A 237 8.85 1.45 2.99
CA ASN A 237 9.91 0.46 2.71
C ASN A 237 9.34 -0.92 2.37
N SER A 238 8.33 -1.39 3.10
CA SER A 238 7.67 -2.67 2.84
C SER A 238 6.96 -2.67 1.49
N MET A 239 6.27 -1.58 1.18
CA MET A 239 5.59 -1.42 -0.12
C MET A 239 6.59 -1.33 -1.28
N LEU A 240 7.71 -0.62 -1.11
CA LEU A 240 8.76 -0.52 -2.13
C LEU A 240 9.32 -1.88 -2.53
N VAL A 241 9.64 -2.73 -1.54
CA VAL A 241 10.16 -4.08 -1.81
C VAL A 241 9.15 -4.86 -2.67
N VAL A 242 7.90 -4.90 -2.26
CA VAL A 242 6.86 -5.68 -2.94
C VAL A 242 6.57 -5.12 -4.34
N VAL A 243 6.46 -3.79 -4.49
CA VAL A 243 6.22 -3.14 -5.78
C VAL A 243 7.39 -3.34 -6.73
N LEU A 244 8.60 -3.10 -6.25
CA LEU A 244 9.81 -3.19 -7.07
C LEU A 244 10.02 -4.63 -7.57
N PHE A 245 9.90 -5.63 -6.70
CA PHE A 245 10.00 -7.03 -7.08
C PHE A 245 8.80 -7.51 -7.90
N GLY A 246 7.58 -7.11 -7.56
CA GLY A 246 6.37 -7.50 -8.28
C GLY A 246 6.34 -6.93 -9.69
N VAL A 247 6.31 -5.60 -9.82
CA VAL A 247 6.21 -4.90 -11.11
C VAL A 247 7.46 -5.12 -11.97
N GLY A 248 8.65 -5.08 -11.34
CA GLY A 248 9.90 -5.34 -12.06
C GLY A 248 9.97 -6.75 -12.64
N THR A 249 9.47 -7.75 -11.90
CA THR A 249 9.38 -9.13 -12.40
C THR A 249 8.41 -9.22 -13.57
N ASP A 250 7.27 -8.53 -13.54
CA ASP A 250 6.29 -8.51 -14.63
C ASP A 250 6.91 -7.99 -15.93
N TYR A 251 7.66 -6.89 -15.90
CA TYR A 251 8.33 -6.35 -17.08
C TYR A 251 9.35 -7.33 -17.67
N ILE A 252 10.14 -7.97 -16.78
CA ILE A 252 11.08 -9.01 -17.20
C ILE A 252 10.33 -10.20 -17.82
N LEU A 253 9.22 -10.58 -17.23
CA LEU A 253 8.41 -11.72 -17.64
C LEU A 253 7.81 -11.49 -19.05
N PHE A 254 7.21 -10.31 -19.29
CA PHE A 254 6.68 -9.94 -20.61
C PHE A 254 7.78 -9.97 -21.69
N LEU A 255 8.95 -9.43 -21.37
CA LEU A 255 10.08 -9.45 -22.27
C LEU A 255 10.54 -10.89 -22.57
N MET A 256 10.64 -11.74 -21.56
CA MET A 256 11.09 -13.14 -21.71
C MET A 256 10.10 -14.01 -22.48
N PHE A 257 8.79 -13.80 -22.29
CA PHE A 257 7.77 -14.48 -23.10
C PHE A 257 7.89 -14.09 -24.58
N ARG A 258 8.10 -12.81 -24.87
CA ARG A 258 8.25 -12.34 -26.26
C ARG A 258 9.56 -12.78 -26.88
N TYR A 259 10.64 -12.76 -26.12
CA TYR A 259 11.93 -13.28 -26.54
C TYR A 259 11.82 -14.77 -26.93
N ARG A 260 11.17 -15.59 -26.09
CA ARG A 260 10.91 -16.99 -26.37
C ARG A 260 10.07 -17.20 -27.64
N GLU A 261 9.07 -16.37 -27.85
CA GLU A 261 8.23 -16.41 -29.07
C GLU A 261 9.06 -16.16 -30.33
N ARG A 262 9.95 -15.15 -30.30
CA ARG A 262 10.81 -14.80 -31.42
C ARG A 262 11.86 -15.88 -31.74
N LEU A 263 12.42 -16.47 -30.72
CA LEU A 263 13.33 -17.61 -30.90
C LEU A 263 12.61 -18.80 -31.58
N ARG A 264 11.34 -19.06 -31.25
CA ARG A 264 10.53 -20.08 -31.91
C ARG A 264 10.23 -19.76 -33.38
N ALA A 265 10.10 -18.49 -33.69
CA ALA A 265 9.95 -18.04 -35.08
C ALA A 265 11.24 -18.17 -35.92
N GLY A 266 12.34 -18.67 -35.32
CA GLY A 266 13.61 -18.93 -36.02
C GLY A 266 14.57 -17.73 -36.03
N GLU A 267 14.27 -16.64 -35.31
CA GLU A 267 15.21 -15.51 -35.22
C GLU A 267 16.45 -15.90 -34.38
N ASP A 268 17.61 -15.44 -34.76
CA ASP A 268 18.83 -15.59 -33.96
C ASP A 268 18.71 -14.87 -32.61
N PRO A 269 19.43 -15.26 -31.54
CA PRO A 269 19.21 -14.74 -30.19
C PRO A 269 19.30 -13.22 -30.07
N LYS A 270 20.21 -12.56 -30.78
CA LYS A 270 20.37 -11.10 -30.73
C LYS A 270 19.21 -10.41 -31.44
N THR A 271 18.87 -10.85 -32.66
CA THR A 271 17.73 -10.30 -33.40
C THR A 271 16.41 -10.55 -32.68
N ALA A 272 16.22 -11.73 -32.09
CA ALA A 272 15.05 -12.08 -31.29
C ALA A 272 14.88 -11.13 -30.08
N MET A 273 16.00 -10.78 -29.42
CA MET A 273 15.96 -9.82 -28.29
C MET A 273 15.64 -8.40 -28.76
N VAL A 274 16.23 -7.93 -29.87
CA VAL A 274 15.91 -6.61 -30.46
C VAL A 274 14.44 -6.56 -30.87
N SER A 275 13.92 -7.61 -31.48
CA SER A 275 12.52 -7.72 -31.89
C SER A 275 11.58 -7.76 -30.67
N ALA A 276 11.99 -8.46 -29.58
CA ALA A 276 11.23 -8.48 -28.32
C ALA A 276 11.14 -7.09 -27.71
N VAL A 277 12.27 -6.40 -27.51
CA VAL A 277 12.29 -5.03 -26.96
C VAL A 277 11.49 -4.06 -27.85
N ALA A 278 11.57 -4.19 -29.16
CA ALA A 278 10.84 -3.30 -30.08
C ALA A 278 9.32 -3.41 -29.95
N ARG A 279 8.79 -4.62 -29.74
CA ARG A 279 7.34 -4.86 -29.67
C ARG A 279 6.77 -4.73 -28.26
N VAL A 280 7.50 -5.22 -27.24
CA VAL A 280 7.02 -5.17 -25.84
C VAL A 280 7.30 -3.80 -25.22
N GLY A 281 8.36 -3.11 -25.66
CA GLY A 281 8.76 -1.83 -25.08
C GLY A 281 7.66 -0.76 -25.11
N GLU A 282 6.86 -0.71 -26.19
CA GLU A 282 5.74 0.24 -26.29
C GLU A 282 4.66 -0.09 -25.25
N ALA A 283 4.27 -1.35 -25.14
CA ALA A 283 3.25 -1.80 -24.20
C ALA A 283 3.68 -1.60 -22.75
N ILE A 284 4.90 -2.05 -22.39
CA ILE A 284 5.42 -1.90 -21.02
C ILE A 284 5.59 -0.43 -20.64
N THR A 285 6.10 0.42 -21.55
CA THR A 285 6.29 1.84 -21.26
C THR A 285 4.95 2.55 -21.06
N SER A 286 3.93 2.18 -21.85
CA SER A 286 2.59 2.75 -21.70
C SER A 286 1.95 2.33 -20.39
N ALA A 287 2.08 1.05 -20.02
CA ALA A 287 1.61 0.49 -18.76
C ALA A 287 2.33 1.19 -17.58
N ALA A 288 3.65 1.18 -17.57
CA ALA A 288 4.44 1.87 -16.54
C ALA A 288 4.13 3.37 -16.45
N GLY A 289 3.91 4.03 -17.60
CA GLY A 289 3.51 5.43 -17.63
C GLY A 289 2.17 5.68 -16.95
N ALA A 290 1.18 4.82 -17.16
CA ALA A 290 -0.10 4.89 -16.47
C ALA A 290 0.06 4.70 -14.95
N VAL A 291 0.87 3.72 -14.52
CA VAL A 291 1.16 3.47 -13.10
C VAL A 291 1.89 4.65 -12.46
N ILE A 292 2.94 5.17 -13.10
CA ILE A 292 3.68 6.34 -12.62
C ILE A 292 2.75 7.55 -12.46
N ILE A 293 1.88 7.80 -13.44
CA ILE A 293 0.93 8.91 -13.39
C ILE A 293 -0.08 8.70 -12.26
N ALA A 294 -0.58 7.47 -12.07
CA ALA A 294 -1.49 7.15 -10.97
C ALA A 294 -0.83 7.39 -9.61
N PHE A 295 0.41 6.95 -9.43
CA PHE A 295 1.16 7.21 -8.20
C PHE A 295 1.47 8.69 -8.00
N MET A 296 1.86 9.41 -9.05
CA MET A 296 2.10 10.85 -8.97
C MET A 296 0.83 11.67 -8.64
N ALA A 297 -0.37 11.16 -8.92
CA ALA A 297 -1.60 11.84 -8.50
C ALA A 297 -1.72 11.96 -6.97
N LEU A 298 -1.05 11.09 -6.20
CA LEU A 298 -0.97 11.20 -4.75
C LEU A 298 -0.25 12.45 -4.24
N THR A 299 0.55 13.10 -5.03
CA THR A 299 1.15 14.39 -4.64
C THR A 299 0.11 15.48 -4.38
N LEU A 300 -1.14 15.27 -4.85
CA LEU A 300 -2.29 16.14 -4.58
C LEU A 300 -2.97 15.81 -3.25
N SER A 301 -2.56 14.74 -2.57
CA SER A 301 -3.12 14.34 -1.28
C SER A 301 -2.85 15.41 -0.21
N THR A 302 -3.80 15.55 0.68
CA THR A 302 -3.68 16.39 1.88
C THR A 302 -2.75 15.72 2.88
N LEU A 303 -2.81 14.39 2.98
CA LEU A 303 -2.01 13.62 3.91
C LEU A 303 -0.56 13.47 3.44
N GLY A 304 0.38 13.93 4.24
CA GLY A 304 1.82 13.87 3.97
C GLY A 304 2.32 12.46 3.63
N MET A 305 1.80 11.44 4.32
CA MET A 305 2.15 10.04 4.06
C MET A 305 1.85 9.59 2.62
N PHE A 306 0.70 9.96 2.05
CA PHE A 306 0.38 9.64 0.66
C PHE A 306 1.12 10.53 -0.33
N ARG A 307 1.31 11.80 0.03
CA ARG A 307 2.05 12.76 -0.77
C ARG A 307 3.51 12.35 -0.96
N SER A 308 4.12 11.68 0.01
CA SER A 308 5.47 11.13 -0.08
C SER A 308 5.51 9.75 -0.75
N LEU A 309 4.49 8.90 -0.51
CA LEU A 309 4.39 7.55 -1.09
C LEU A 309 4.31 7.58 -2.62
N GLY A 310 3.56 8.54 -3.20
CA GLY A 310 3.38 8.66 -4.64
C GLY A 310 4.69 8.75 -5.42
N PRO A 311 5.53 9.76 -5.17
CA PRO A 311 6.84 9.88 -5.81
C PRO A 311 7.76 8.69 -5.56
N ALA A 312 7.75 8.13 -4.33
CA ALA A 312 8.56 6.97 -4.00
C ALA A 312 8.24 5.76 -4.89
N LEU A 313 6.96 5.42 -5.02
CA LEU A 313 6.51 4.31 -5.86
C LEU A 313 6.68 4.62 -7.35
N ALA A 314 6.48 5.86 -7.78
CA ALA A 314 6.73 6.29 -9.15
C ALA A 314 8.21 6.12 -9.56
N ILE A 315 9.15 6.48 -8.68
CA ILE A 315 10.59 6.26 -8.87
C ILE A 315 10.89 4.76 -8.99
N ALA A 316 10.33 3.93 -8.11
CA ALA A 316 10.53 2.49 -8.14
C ALA A 316 10.09 1.89 -9.48
N VAL A 317 8.90 2.26 -9.97
CA VAL A 317 8.37 1.79 -11.25
C VAL A 317 9.20 2.33 -12.43
N ALA A 318 9.62 3.60 -12.39
CA ALA A 318 10.45 4.19 -13.44
C ALA A 318 11.81 3.49 -13.56
N VAL A 319 12.47 3.22 -12.43
CA VAL A 319 13.74 2.49 -12.41
C VAL A 319 13.55 1.05 -12.88
N ALA A 320 12.49 0.35 -12.42
CA ALA A 320 12.16 -0.99 -12.89
C ALA A 320 11.90 -1.04 -14.40
N LEU A 321 11.19 -0.05 -14.96
CA LEU A 321 10.96 0.10 -16.39
C LEU A 321 12.28 0.25 -17.16
N VAL A 322 13.14 1.18 -16.73
CA VAL A 322 14.42 1.44 -17.40
C VAL A 322 15.33 0.21 -17.29
N ALA A 323 15.38 -0.46 -16.13
CA ALA A 323 16.13 -1.70 -15.95
C ALA A 323 15.58 -2.83 -16.83
N GLY A 324 14.27 -3.00 -16.89
CA GLY A 324 13.58 -4.00 -17.72
C GLY A 324 13.83 -3.82 -19.22
N LEU A 325 13.94 -2.58 -19.70
CA LEU A 325 14.17 -2.29 -21.12
C LEU A 325 15.65 -2.13 -21.51
N THR A 326 16.57 -2.03 -20.54
CA THR A 326 17.99 -1.84 -20.83
C THR A 326 18.88 -2.87 -20.17
N LEU A 327 18.88 -2.99 -18.84
CA LEU A 327 19.76 -3.90 -18.11
C LEU A 327 19.42 -5.36 -18.40
N VAL A 328 18.13 -5.72 -18.35
CA VAL A 328 17.70 -7.09 -18.61
C VAL A 328 18.02 -7.55 -20.04
N PRO A 329 17.69 -6.81 -21.12
CA PRO A 329 18.10 -7.19 -22.46
C PRO A 329 19.61 -7.29 -22.63
N ALA A 330 20.40 -6.43 -21.97
CA ALA A 330 21.87 -6.51 -21.99
C ALA A 330 22.35 -7.83 -21.39
N ILE A 331 21.88 -8.20 -20.20
CA ILE A 331 22.26 -9.45 -19.54
C ILE A 331 21.83 -10.66 -20.37
N VAL A 332 20.57 -10.70 -20.83
CA VAL A 332 20.03 -11.80 -21.62
C VAL A 332 20.75 -11.94 -22.98
N SER A 333 21.17 -10.83 -23.60
CA SER A 333 21.92 -10.87 -24.85
C SER A 333 23.31 -11.55 -24.72
N LEU A 334 23.92 -11.46 -23.51
CA LEU A 334 25.15 -12.17 -23.21
C LEU A 334 24.94 -13.67 -22.97
N LEU A 335 23.82 -14.03 -22.36
CA LEU A 335 23.46 -15.42 -22.05
C LEU A 335 22.89 -16.15 -23.27
N GLY A 336 22.25 -15.43 -24.20
CA GLY A 336 21.58 -16.00 -25.35
C GLY A 336 20.54 -17.06 -24.97
N THR A 337 20.52 -18.19 -25.66
CA THR A 337 19.59 -19.31 -25.37
C THR A 337 19.93 -20.04 -24.06
N LYS A 338 21.14 -19.86 -23.50
CA LYS A 338 21.53 -20.45 -22.21
C LYS A 338 20.67 -19.95 -21.05
N VAL A 339 19.99 -18.80 -21.20
CA VAL A 339 19.05 -18.29 -20.21
C VAL A 339 17.91 -19.30 -19.89
N PHE A 340 17.56 -20.18 -20.85
CA PHE A 340 16.54 -21.21 -20.68
C PHE A 340 17.08 -22.53 -20.11
N TRP A 341 18.39 -22.65 -19.83
CA TRP A 341 18.97 -23.88 -19.28
C TRP A 341 18.32 -24.28 -17.95
N PRO A 342 18.06 -25.58 -17.70
CA PRO A 342 18.29 -26.75 -18.54
C PRO A 342 17.11 -27.09 -19.48
N SER A 343 16.04 -26.28 -19.48
CA SER A 343 14.81 -26.57 -20.20
C SER A 343 14.95 -26.40 -21.71
N LYS A 344 14.48 -27.39 -22.47
CA LYS A 344 14.25 -27.30 -23.92
C LYS A 344 12.81 -26.94 -24.28
N ALA A 345 11.94 -26.73 -23.29
CA ALA A 345 10.52 -26.42 -23.48
C ALA A 345 10.28 -25.10 -24.25
N TRP A 346 11.28 -24.22 -24.32
CA TRP A 346 11.20 -22.99 -25.11
C TRP A 346 11.15 -23.27 -26.64
N GLN A 347 11.59 -24.43 -27.11
CA GLN A 347 11.56 -24.83 -28.52
C GLN A 347 10.18 -25.35 -28.97
N VAL A 348 9.36 -25.79 -28.02
CA VAL A 348 8.06 -26.40 -28.30
C VAL A 348 6.95 -25.40 -28.07
N GLU A 349 6.01 -25.28 -29.00
CA GLU A 349 4.83 -24.46 -28.81
C GLU A 349 3.98 -25.04 -27.66
N PRO A 350 3.59 -24.20 -26.66
CA PRO A 350 2.72 -24.70 -25.59
C PRO A 350 1.42 -25.20 -26.21
N LYS A 351 1.00 -26.38 -25.81
CA LYS A 351 -0.35 -26.88 -26.13
C LYS A 351 -1.35 -26.04 -25.35
N GLY A 352 -1.61 -24.80 -25.80
CA GLY A 352 -2.54 -23.82 -25.20
C GLY A 352 -4.01 -24.24 -25.36
N ALA A 353 -4.31 -25.52 -25.36
CA ALA A 353 -5.66 -26.07 -25.60
C ALA A 353 -6.72 -25.44 -24.67
N ARG A 354 -6.36 -25.14 -23.41
CA ARG A 354 -7.32 -24.54 -22.45
C ARG A 354 -7.65 -23.08 -22.81
N PHE A 355 -6.66 -22.23 -23.06
CA PHE A 355 -6.89 -20.83 -23.43
C PHE A 355 -7.52 -20.71 -24.82
N THR A 356 -7.19 -21.60 -25.73
CA THR A 356 -7.85 -21.70 -27.05
C THR A 356 -9.33 -22.08 -26.91
N ALA A 357 -9.66 -23.11 -26.11
CA ALA A 357 -11.03 -23.53 -25.88
C ALA A 357 -11.86 -22.44 -25.16
N ILE A 358 -11.30 -21.81 -24.13
CA ILE A 358 -11.96 -20.70 -23.39
C ILE A 358 -12.16 -19.51 -24.33
N GLY A 359 -11.14 -19.13 -25.10
CA GLY A 359 -11.22 -18.03 -26.06
C GLY A 359 -12.29 -18.28 -27.13
N ALA A 360 -12.36 -19.50 -27.71
CA ALA A 360 -13.39 -19.87 -28.64
C ALA A 360 -14.81 -19.84 -28.03
N ALA A 361 -14.96 -20.30 -26.78
CA ALA A 361 -16.23 -20.22 -26.05
C ALA A 361 -16.65 -18.75 -25.80
N MET A 362 -15.72 -17.89 -25.46
CA MET A 362 -15.95 -16.44 -25.24
C MET A 362 -16.33 -15.76 -26.57
N GLY A 363 -15.65 -16.06 -27.67
CA GLY A 363 -15.98 -15.52 -29.00
C GLY A 363 -17.40 -15.91 -29.44
N ARG A 364 -17.83 -17.15 -29.14
CA ARG A 364 -19.19 -17.63 -29.46
C ARG A 364 -20.28 -16.99 -28.59
N ARG A 365 -20.03 -16.77 -27.30
CA ARG A 365 -21.01 -16.27 -26.31
C ARG A 365 -20.47 -15.14 -25.43
N PRO A 366 -20.04 -14.02 -26.03
CA PRO A 366 -19.43 -12.93 -25.24
C PRO A 366 -20.37 -12.35 -24.18
N GLY A 367 -21.70 -12.32 -24.45
CA GLY A 367 -22.68 -11.85 -23.49
C GLY A 367 -22.73 -12.68 -22.20
N VAL A 368 -22.60 -14.00 -22.30
CA VAL A 368 -22.57 -14.89 -21.12
C VAL A 368 -21.34 -14.60 -20.26
N PHE A 369 -20.16 -14.46 -20.89
CA PHE A 369 -18.93 -14.15 -20.17
C PHE A 369 -18.98 -12.77 -19.51
N ALA A 370 -19.53 -11.76 -20.20
CA ALA A 370 -19.70 -10.42 -19.62
C ALA A 370 -20.66 -10.43 -18.42
N VAL A 371 -21.80 -11.12 -18.54
CA VAL A 371 -22.81 -11.19 -17.46
C VAL A 371 -22.29 -12.00 -16.27
N VAL A 372 -21.66 -13.14 -16.49
CA VAL A 372 -21.15 -13.98 -15.39
C VAL A 372 -20.01 -13.28 -14.67
N SER A 373 -19.00 -12.78 -15.40
CA SER A 373 -17.87 -12.08 -14.77
C SER A 373 -18.30 -10.75 -14.12
N GLY A 374 -19.15 -9.97 -14.79
CA GLY A 374 -19.74 -8.75 -14.22
C GLY A 374 -20.62 -9.05 -13.01
N GLY A 375 -21.41 -10.12 -13.06
CA GLY A 375 -22.24 -10.56 -11.94
C GLY A 375 -21.43 -10.93 -10.69
N VAL A 376 -20.30 -11.64 -10.88
CA VAL A 376 -19.36 -11.93 -9.77
C VAL A 376 -18.80 -10.64 -9.16
N LEU A 377 -18.37 -9.70 -10.02
CA LEU A 377 -17.85 -8.42 -9.55
C LEU A 377 -18.90 -7.61 -8.78
N VAL A 378 -20.12 -7.54 -9.29
CA VAL A 378 -21.24 -6.85 -8.61
C VAL A 378 -21.58 -7.54 -7.29
N ALA A 379 -21.67 -8.87 -7.27
CA ALA A 379 -21.98 -9.63 -6.05
C ALA A 379 -20.95 -9.35 -4.93
N LEU A 380 -19.66 -9.33 -5.27
CA LEU A 380 -18.62 -8.96 -4.32
C LEU A 380 -18.72 -7.49 -3.90
N SER A 381 -19.03 -6.58 -4.84
CA SER A 381 -19.12 -5.15 -4.55
C SER A 381 -20.25 -4.79 -3.54
N VAL A 382 -21.27 -5.63 -3.40
CA VAL A 382 -22.34 -5.41 -2.40
C VAL A 382 -21.77 -5.40 -0.99
N PHE A 383 -20.79 -6.24 -0.70
CA PHE A 383 -20.17 -6.27 0.63
C PHE A 383 -19.34 -5.01 0.94
N ALA A 384 -18.92 -4.26 -0.07
CA ALA A 384 -18.21 -3.00 0.14
C ALA A 384 -19.06 -1.93 0.87
N ILE A 385 -20.40 -2.03 0.81
CA ILE A 385 -21.31 -1.14 1.53
C ILE A 385 -21.13 -1.28 3.05
N GLY A 386 -20.74 -2.46 3.53
CA GLY A 386 -20.46 -2.73 4.94
C GLY A 386 -19.04 -2.33 5.39
N PHE A 387 -18.29 -1.58 4.60
CA PHE A 387 -16.95 -1.13 4.99
C PHE A 387 -17.03 -0.23 6.22
N ASN A 388 -16.38 -0.66 7.30
CA ASN A 388 -16.22 0.10 8.53
C ASN A 388 -14.73 0.41 8.71
N PRO A 389 -14.30 1.69 8.67
CA PRO A 389 -12.91 2.06 8.90
C PRO A 389 -12.57 1.97 10.39
N THR A 390 -11.41 1.42 10.73
CA THR A 390 -10.87 1.49 12.09
C THR A 390 -9.64 2.39 12.13
N PHE A 391 -9.55 3.18 13.20
CA PHE A 391 -8.40 4.04 13.50
C PHE A 391 -7.48 3.43 14.55
N ASP A 392 -7.79 2.24 15.05
CA ASP A 392 -6.91 1.50 15.96
C ASP A 392 -5.65 1.01 15.20
N LEU A 393 -4.69 1.90 15.08
CA LEU A 393 -3.39 1.64 14.46
C LEU A 393 -2.41 0.99 15.44
N GLY A 394 -2.65 1.12 16.73
CA GLY A 394 -1.82 0.55 17.78
C GLY A 394 -1.89 -0.97 17.83
N SER A 395 -3.09 -1.53 17.84
CA SER A 395 -3.30 -2.98 17.84
C SER A 395 -3.08 -3.60 16.45
N GLY A 396 -3.35 -2.87 15.37
CA GLY A 396 -3.22 -3.37 13.99
C GLY A 396 -1.78 -3.40 13.46
N SER A 397 -0.90 -2.53 13.95
CA SER A 397 0.50 -2.41 13.46
C SER A 397 1.49 -3.31 14.20
N THR A 398 1.11 -3.81 15.37
CA THR A 398 1.95 -4.65 16.23
C THR A 398 1.30 -6.02 16.40
N SER A 399 2.10 -7.07 16.66
CA SER A 399 1.54 -8.39 16.95
C SER A 399 0.70 -8.34 18.24
N ASP A 400 -0.47 -8.98 18.24
CA ASP A 400 -1.31 -9.12 19.45
C ASP A 400 -0.60 -9.78 20.64
N ALA A 401 0.49 -10.49 20.37
CA ALA A 401 1.36 -11.10 21.37
C ALA A 401 2.45 -10.17 21.92
N SER A 402 2.56 -8.93 21.39
CA SER A 402 3.57 -7.98 21.87
C SER A 402 3.24 -7.48 23.26
N GLU A 403 4.27 -7.32 24.10
CA GLU A 403 4.10 -6.97 25.49
C GLU A 403 3.33 -5.67 25.68
N SER A 404 3.64 -4.62 24.89
CA SER A 404 2.96 -3.33 24.95
C SER A 404 1.46 -3.43 24.68
N VAL A 405 1.03 -4.32 23.76
CA VAL A 405 -0.39 -4.56 23.44
C VAL A 405 -1.07 -5.31 24.55
N VAL A 406 -0.45 -6.38 25.06
CA VAL A 406 -0.98 -7.19 26.15
C VAL A 406 -1.20 -6.32 27.40
N TYR A 407 -0.20 -5.54 27.78
CA TYR A 407 -0.30 -4.70 28.99
C TYR A 407 -1.12 -3.42 28.77
N ASN A 408 -1.33 -2.98 27.56
CA ASN A 408 -2.34 -1.95 27.28
C ASN A 408 -3.76 -2.50 27.54
N LYS A 409 -4.04 -3.73 27.15
CA LYS A 409 -5.31 -4.41 27.47
C LYS A 409 -5.50 -4.61 28.98
N GLU A 410 -4.42 -4.89 29.73
CA GLU A 410 -4.47 -4.94 31.21
C GLU A 410 -4.73 -3.57 31.82
N LEU A 411 -4.08 -2.51 31.31
CA LEU A 411 -4.28 -1.13 31.75
C LEU A 411 -5.76 -0.70 31.66
N LEU A 412 -6.43 -1.05 30.57
CA LEU A 412 -7.84 -0.75 30.33
C LEU A 412 -8.81 -1.45 31.31
N LYS A 413 -8.38 -2.52 32.02
CA LYS A 413 -9.21 -3.15 33.07
C LYS A 413 -9.33 -2.30 34.32
N GLY A 414 -8.36 -1.44 34.57
CA GLY A 414 -8.30 -0.62 35.78
C GLY A 414 -8.65 0.85 35.57
N MET A 415 -8.75 1.28 34.32
CA MET A 415 -9.04 2.68 33.97
C MET A 415 -10.22 2.77 33.00
N PRO A 416 -11.05 3.85 33.07
CA PRO A 416 -12.03 4.13 32.04
C PRO A 416 -11.36 4.19 30.66
N ALA A 417 -12.05 3.74 29.64
CA ALA A 417 -11.51 3.66 28.27
C ALA A 417 -10.91 5.01 27.76
N GLY A 418 -11.56 6.12 28.06
CA GLY A 418 -11.10 7.46 27.68
C GLY A 418 -9.99 8.04 28.55
N ALA A 419 -9.68 7.45 29.72
CA ALA A 419 -8.69 8.01 30.65
C ALA A 419 -7.24 7.71 30.25
N THR A 420 -7.02 6.72 29.38
CA THR A 420 -5.66 6.35 28.90
C THR A 420 -5.11 7.35 27.89
N GLN A 421 -5.98 8.02 27.15
CA GLN A 421 -5.66 8.99 26.13
C GLN A 421 -6.73 10.10 26.11
N PRO A 422 -6.73 11.02 27.10
CA PRO A 422 -7.69 12.11 27.14
C PRO A 422 -7.51 13.03 25.92
N SER A 423 -8.61 13.69 25.53
CA SER A 423 -8.53 14.81 24.61
C SER A 423 -8.06 16.06 25.35
N ASP A 424 -7.20 16.85 24.74
CA ASP A 424 -6.71 18.11 25.29
C ASP A 424 -7.50 19.27 24.68
N VAL A 425 -8.14 20.09 25.50
CA VAL A 425 -8.76 21.34 25.07
C VAL A 425 -7.89 22.49 25.56
N LEU A 426 -7.23 23.17 24.63
CA LEU A 426 -6.35 24.28 24.95
C LEU A 426 -7.07 25.61 24.72
N LEU A 427 -7.06 26.46 25.71
CA LEU A 427 -7.55 27.82 25.65
C LEU A 427 -6.35 28.78 25.67
N HIS A 428 -6.21 29.64 24.69
CA HIS A 428 -5.09 30.57 24.52
C HIS A 428 -5.57 32.03 24.51
N ALA A 429 -5.02 32.84 25.37
CA ALA A 429 -5.20 34.30 25.45
C ALA A 429 -3.97 34.98 24.88
N PRO A 430 -3.92 35.36 23.60
CA PRO A 430 -2.72 35.92 22.96
C PRO A 430 -2.30 37.29 23.55
N ASP A 431 -3.26 38.08 24.03
CA ASP A 431 -3.05 39.46 24.48
C ASP A 431 -3.21 39.66 26.01
N GLY A 432 -3.30 38.57 26.81
CA GLY A 432 -3.55 38.66 28.22
C GLY A 432 -3.31 37.38 29.01
N GLN A 433 -3.60 37.45 30.32
CA GLN A 433 -3.61 36.28 31.20
C GLN A 433 -5.02 35.76 31.36
N LEU A 434 -5.17 34.44 31.47
CA LEU A 434 -6.44 33.77 31.69
C LEU A 434 -6.92 34.00 33.13
N ASN A 435 -8.21 34.32 33.28
CA ASN A 435 -8.84 34.57 34.56
C ASN A 435 -9.39 33.24 35.15
N GLN A 436 -9.18 33.02 36.43
CA GLN A 436 -9.59 31.78 37.11
C GLN A 436 -11.10 31.55 37.09
N ASP A 437 -11.92 32.61 37.21
CA ASP A 437 -13.40 32.47 37.14
C ASP A 437 -13.87 32.07 35.74
N GLU A 438 -13.23 32.60 34.69
CA GLU A 438 -13.49 32.25 33.31
C GLU A 438 -13.12 30.78 33.02
N LEU A 439 -11.99 30.32 33.58
CA LEU A 439 -11.55 28.91 33.44
C LEU A 439 -12.53 27.95 34.11
N LEU A 440 -13.10 28.28 35.28
CA LEU A 440 -14.09 27.45 35.94
C LEU A 440 -15.41 27.39 35.13
N GLY A 441 -15.84 28.55 34.58
CA GLY A 441 -17.01 28.59 33.70
C GLY A 441 -16.82 27.77 32.44
N TYR A 442 -15.65 27.90 31.81
CA TYR A 442 -15.29 27.15 30.60
C TYR A 442 -15.23 25.64 30.85
N ARG A 443 -14.58 25.21 31.97
CA ARG A 443 -14.57 23.82 32.41
C ARG A 443 -15.95 23.24 32.58
N SER A 444 -16.86 24.02 33.22
CA SER A 444 -18.23 23.61 33.45
C SER A 444 -19.02 23.43 32.14
N ALA A 445 -18.77 24.27 31.14
CA ALA A 445 -19.35 24.14 29.81
C ALA A 445 -18.88 22.88 29.10
N LEU A 446 -17.59 22.59 29.14
CA LEU A 446 -17.02 21.35 28.57
C LEU A 446 -17.58 20.09 29.26
N ALA A 447 -17.75 20.12 30.59
CA ALA A 447 -18.26 18.98 31.35
C ALA A 447 -19.75 18.63 31.05
N GLN A 448 -20.50 19.58 30.47
CA GLN A 448 -21.90 19.34 30.08
C GLN A 448 -22.04 18.81 28.66
N VAL A 449 -20.95 18.64 27.92
CA VAL A 449 -20.99 18.12 26.55
C VAL A 449 -21.37 16.64 26.56
N PRO A 450 -22.39 16.23 25.78
CA PRO A 450 -22.72 14.81 25.65
C PRO A 450 -21.55 14.00 25.12
N GLY A 451 -21.22 12.88 25.77
CA GLY A 451 -20.07 12.03 25.44
C GLY A 451 -18.78 12.39 26.18
N VAL A 452 -18.78 13.47 26.99
CA VAL A 452 -17.71 13.78 27.93
C VAL A 452 -17.98 13.08 29.26
N GLY A 453 -17.02 12.30 29.73
CA GLY A 453 -17.09 11.62 31.03
C GLY A 453 -16.60 12.48 32.20
N ALA A 454 -15.48 13.15 32.00
CA ALA A 454 -14.89 14.06 33.01
C ALA A 454 -14.02 15.14 32.37
N VAL A 455 -13.89 16.28 33.07
CA VAL A 455 -12.96 17.36 32.68
C VAL A 455 -12.04 17.64 33.87
N GLY A 456 -10.74 17.47 33.64
CA GLY A 456 -9.70 17.73 34.63
C GLY A 456 -9.62 19.19 35.08
N GLU A 457 -8.84 19.46 36.13
CA GLU A 457 -8.50 20.82 36.48
C GLU A 457 -7.64 21.47 35.40
N PRO A 458 -7.84 22.77 35.10
CA PRO A 458 -7.05 23.46 34.10
C PRO A 458 -5.56 23.55 34.50
N LEU A 459 -4.70 23.08 33.62
CA LEU A 459 -3.27 23.24 33.75
C LEU A 459 -2.86 24.53 33.04
N LEU A 460 -2.32 25.48 33.78
CA LEU A 460 -1.87 26.79 33.25
C LEU A 460 -0.40 26.72 32.81
N SER A 461 -0.11 27.36 31.68
CA SER A 461 1.26 27.63 31.25
C SER A 461 2.00 28.57 32.27
N ALA A 462 3.34 28.54 32.27
CA ALA A 462 4.14 29.33 33.18
C ALA A 462 3.89 30.85 33.08
N ASP A 463 3.49 31.34 31.92
CA ASP A 463 3.14 32.73 31.63
C ASP A 463 1.65 33.05 31.85
N GLY A 464 0.84 32.04 32.14
CA GLY A 464 -0.62 32.17 32.35
C GLY A 464 -1.45 32.49 31.11
N THR A 465 -0.87 32.36 29.90
CA THR A 465 -1.53 32.69 28.63
C THR A 465 -2.27 31.51 28.01
N ILE A 466 -1.91 30.27 28.40
CA ILE A 466 -2.52 29.04 27.87
C ILE A 466 -3.00 28.16 29.02
N ALA A 467 -4.20 27.65 28.93
CA ALA A 467 -4.74 26.63 29.82
C ALA A 467 -5.06 25.34 29.04
N ASN A 468 -4.63 24.22 29.57
CA ASN A 468 -4.99 22.88 29.05
C ASN A 468 -6.01 22.23 29.96
N PHE A 469 -7.13 21.80 29.38
CA PHE A 469 -8.19 21.01 30.02
C PHE A 469 -8.13 19.59 29.46
N GLN A 470 -7.77 18.63 30.30
CA GLN A 470 -7.84 17.22 29.93
C GLN A 470 -9.29 16.75 30.00
N VAL A 471 -9.82 16.36 28.85
CA VAL A 471 -11.20 15.88 28.68
C VAL A 471 -11.18 14.37 28.48
N THR A 472 -11.65 13.63 29.49
CA THR A 472 -11.86 12.18 29.38
C THR A 472 -13.19 11.94 28.67
N LEU A 473 -13.15 11.27 27.53
CA LEU A 473 -14.36 10.86 26.82
C LEU A 473 -15.01 9.65 27.49
N ALA A 474 -16.33 9.50 27.34
CA ALA A 474 -17.05 8.35 27.87
C ALA A 474 -16.71 7.06 27.12
N ASP A 475 -16.43 7.17 25.84
CA ASP A 475 -16.09 6.07 24.93
C ASP A 475 -14.60 5.98 24.67
N ALA A 476 -14.14 4.86 24.12
CA ALA A 476 -12.75 4.68 23.73
C ALA A 476 -12.32 5.71 22.68
N PRO A 477 -11.12 6.31 22.79
CA PRO A 477 -10.69 7.45 21.96
C PRO A 477 -10.72 7.22 20.45
N GLU A 478 -10.57 5.96 20.02
CA GLU A 478 -10.59 5.52 18.62
C GLU A 478 -11.98 5.09 18.13
N SER A 479 -13.00 5.07 19.00
CA SER A 479 -14.36 4.67 18.64
C SER A 479 -15.10 5.75 17.86
N ASP A 480 -16.03 5.35 16.98
CA ASP A 480 -16.86 6.28 16.22
C ASP A 480 -17.63 7.25 17.13
N ALA A 481 -18.13 6.79 18.28
CA ALA A 481 -18.83 7.62 19.26
C ALA A 481 -17.92 8.73 19.84
N ALA A 482 -16.66 8.39 20.18
CA ALA A 482 -15.69 9.36 20.64
C ALA A 482 -15.31 10.36 19.54
N LEU A 483 -15.08 9.86 18.31
CA LEU A 483 -14.75 10.72 17.16
C LEU A 483 -15.91 11.67 16.83
N ASP A 484 -17.15 11.21 16.87
CA ASP A 484 -18.34 12.06 16.66
C ASP A 484 -18.50 13.09 17.76
N THR A 485 -18.23 12.72 19.03
CA THR A 485 -18.21 13.65 20.16
C THR A 485 -17.20 14.78 19.93
N VAL A 486 -15.99 14.44 19.51
CA VAL A 486 -14.92 15.43 19.25
C VAL A 486 -15.23 16.28 18.03
N ARG A 487 -15.71 15.66 16.93
CA ARG A 487 -16.02 16.37 15.66
C ARG A 487 -17.09 17.43 15.83
N GLY A 488 -18.13 17.14 16.59
CA GLY A 488 -19.30 17.99 16.74
C GLY A 488 -19.37 18.65 18.11
N PRO A 489 -20.00 18.02 19.12
CA PRO A 489 -20.33 18.65 20.39
C PRO A 489 -19.14 19.25 21.12
N LEU A 490 -18.00 18.57 21.21
CA LEU A 490 -16.85 19.03 21.96
C LEU A 490 -16.17 20.25 21.30
N ARG A 491 -15.90 20.20 19.99
CA ARG A 491 -15.33 21.35 19.26
C ARG A 491 -16.27 22.54 19.28
N THR A 492 -17.56 22.33 19.09
CA THR A 492 -18.57 23.40 19.15
C THR A 492 -18.57 24.05 20.54
N ALA A 493 -18.64 23.27 21.60
CA ALA A 493 -18.63 23.81 22.96
C ALA A 493 -17.30 24.51 23.30
N ALA A 494 -16.17 23.96 22.85
CA ALA A 494 -14.85 24.55 23.07
C ALA A 494 -14.74 25.93 22.42
N HIS A 495 -15.28 26.12 21.23
CA HIS A 495 -15.23 27.40 20.53
C HIS A 495 -16.29 28.39 21.03
N ASP A 496 -17.54 27.93 21.24
CA ASP A 496 -18.63 28.82 21.61
C ASP A 496 -18.55 29.31 23.07
N ALA A 497 -18.02 28.47 23.97
CA ALA A 497 -17.83 28.86 25.38
C ALA A 497 -16.52 29.61 25.65
N ALA A 498 -15.65 29.77 24.64
CA ALA A 498 -14.38 30.46 24.82
C ALA A 498 -14.59 31.93 25.24
N PRO A 499 -13.92 32.42 26.32
CA PRO A 499 -14.00 33.80 26.73
C PRO A 499 -13.59 34.79 25.64
N ALA A 500 -14.12 35.99 25.66
CA ALA A 500 -13.83 37.01 24.66
C ALA A 500 -12.34 37.32 24.60
N GLY A 501 -11.75 37.35 23.43
CA GLY A 501 -10.30 37.57 23.23
C GLY A 501 -9.44 36.32 23.38
N THR A 502 -10.04 35.13 23.58
CA THR A 502 -9.32 33.88 23.62
C THR A 502 -9.64 33.02 22.39
N THR A 503 -8.75 32.07 22.12
CA THR A 503 -8.94 31.05 21.07
C THR A 503 -8.86 29.67 21.69
N ALA A 504 -9.78 28.77 21.31
CA ALA A 504 -9.76 27.39 21.73
C ALA A 504 -9.20 26.48 20.61
N ALA A 505 -8.56 25.40 21.00
CA ALA A 505 -8.13 24.34 20.08
C ALA A 505 -8.28 22.98 20.75
N VAL A 506 -8.93 22.04 20.05
CA VAL A 506 -9.13 20.67 20.54
C VAL A 506 -8.09 19.75 19.95
N GLY A 507 -7.30 19.12 20.83
CA GLY A 507 -6.23 18.18 20.53
C GLY A 507 -6.45 16.81 21.14
N GLY A 508 -5.40 16.02 21.19
CA GLY A 508 -5.42 14.62 21.58
C GLY A 508 -5.70 13.68 20.41
N ILE A 509 -5.55 12.39 20.66
CA ILE A 509 -5.56 11.37 19.58
C ILE A 509 -6.90 11.32 18.82
N SER A 510 -8.04 11.46 19.51
CA SER A 510 -9.36 11.48 18.87
C SER A 510 -9.52 12.67 17.91
N ALA A 511 -8.99 13.86 18.27
CA ALA A 511 -9.00 15.03 17.39
C ALA A 511 -8.11 14.82 16.16
N VAL A 512 -6.95 14.19 16.33
CA VAL A 512 -6.07 13.80 15.21
C VAL A 512 -6.81 12.86 14.26
N PHE A 513 -7.51 11.85 14.74
CA PHE A 513 -8.27 10.92 13.91
C PHE A 513 -9.44 11.59 13.18
N VAL A 514 -10.13 12.53 13.82
CA VAL A 514 -11.16 13.35 13.17
C VAL A 514 -10.57 14.12 12.00
N ASP A 515 -9.44 14.80 12.21
CA ASP A 515 -8.77 15.58 11.17
C ASP A 515 -8.20 14.68 10.05
N PHE A 516 -7.74 13.48 10.39
CA PHE A 516 -7.39 12.46 9.38
C PHE A 516 -8.59 12.04 8.52
N GLN A 517 -9.74 11.80 9.14
CA GLN A 517 -10.96 11.47 8.39
C GLN A 517 -11.35 12.59 7.42
N ASP A 518 -11.29 13.82 7.89
CA ASP A 518 -11.65 14.99 7.05
C ASP A 518 -10.67 15.17 5.89
N ALA A 519 -9.35 14.99 6.16
CA ALA A 519 -8.33 14.98 5.13
C ALA A 519 -8.55 13.86 4.09
N MET A 520 -8.88 12.65 4.55
CA MET A 520 -9.15 11.52 3.66
C MET A 520 -10.40 11.71 2.82
N ASN A 521 -11.49 12.24 3.40
CA ASN A 521 -12.72 12.53 2.65
C ASN A 521 -12.45 13.53 1.52
N ARG A 522 -11.63 14.55 1.79
CA ARG A 522 -11.15 15.48 0.75
C ARG A 522 -10.31 14.77 -0.31
N ASP A 523 -9.40 13.91 0.11
CA ASP A 523 -8.52 13.17 -0.81
C ASP A 523 -9.33 12.20 -1.70
N TYR A 524 -10.34 11.53 -1.17
CA TYR A 524 -11.27 10.72 -1.98
C TYR A 524 -11.97 11.56 -3.05
N ALA A 525 -12.39 12.78 -2.71
CA ALA A 525 -13.09 13.68 -3.62
C ALA A 525 -12.17 14.29 -4.69
N ILE A 526 -10.86 14.42 -4.46
CA ILE A 526 -9.92 15.08 -5.36
C ILE A 526 -8.98 14.08 -6.04
N VAL A 527 -8.26 13.27 -5.27
CA VAL A 527 -7.19 12.39 -5.78
C VAL A 527 -7.76 11.30 -6.69
N PHE A 528 -8.88 10.67 -6.29
CA PHE A 528 -9.46 9.58 -7.07
C PHE A 528 -9.98 10.03 -8.44
N PRO A 529 -10.78 11.11 -8.55
CA PRO A 529 -11.20 11.60 -9.87
C PRO A 529 -10.04 12.08 -10.73
N VAL A 530 -9.07 12.79 -10.16
CA VAL A 530 -7.90 13.28 -10.92
C VAL A 530 -7.09 12.11 -11.46
N ALA A 531 -6.76 11.13 -10.63
CA ALA A 531 -6.05 9.94 -11.08
C ALA A 531 -6.84 9.18 -12.16
N ALA A 532 -8.17 9.01 -12.00
CA ALA A 532 -9.03 8.37 -12.98
C ALA A 532 -9.02 9.12 -14.34
N ILE A 533 -9.10 10.45 -14.30
CA ILE A 533 -9.04 11.28 -15.52
C ILE A 533 -7.68 11.14 -16.20
N LEU A 534 -6.60 11.20 -15.44
CA LEU A 534 -5.25 11.07 -15.99
C LEU A 534 -5.03 9.70 -16.64
N ILE A 535 -5.44 8.61 -15.97
CA ILE A 535 -5.40 7.26 -16.51
C ILE A 535 -6.27 7.17 -17.77
N MET A 536 -7.46 7.74 -17.75
CA MET A 536 -8.37 7.76 -18.91
C MET A 536 -7.75 8.47 -20.11
N ILE A 537 -7.03 9.58 -19.89
CA ILE A 537 -6.28 10.27 -20.95
C ILE A 537 -5.17 9.38 -21.53
N VAL A 538 -4.40 8.72 -20.67
CA VAL A 538 -3.36 7.78 -21.11
C VAL A 538 -3.95 6.64 -21.94
N LEU A 539 -5.06 6.04 -21.48
CA LEU A 539 -5.78 5.00 -22.21
C LEU A 539 -6.31 5.52 -23.56
N ALA A 540 -6.86 6.73 -23.60
CA ALA A 540 -7.35 7.35 -24.83
C ALA A 540 -6.23 7.54 -25.86
N LEU A 541 -5.08 8.04 -25.43
CA LEU A 541 -3.90 8.24 -26.27
C LEU A 541 -3.34 6.90 -26.78
N LEU A 542 -3.19 5.91 -25.88
CA LEU A 542 -2.67 4.59 -26.21
C LEU A 542 -3.58 3.86 -27.19
N LEU A 543 -4.87 3.79 -26.87
CA LEU A 543 -5.86 3.07 -27.65
C LEU A 543 -6.36 3.90 -28.85
N ARG A 544 -6.00 5.19 -28.95
CA ARG A 544 -6.52 6.12 -29.95
C ARG A 544 -8.04 5.99 -30.11
N SER A 545 -8.73 5.91 -29.00
CA SER A 545 -10.17 5.74 -28.88
C SER A 545 -10.70 6.61 -27.76
N LEU A 546 -11.89 7.18 -27.96
CA LEU A 546 -12.60 7.89 -26.91
C LEU A 546 -13.64 7.00 -26.18
N VAL A 547 -14.01 5.86 -26.76
CA VAL A 547 -15.00 4.94 -26.16
C VAL A 547 -14.35 3.94 -25.24
N ALA A 548 -13.20 3.34 -25.64
CA ALA A 548 -12.54 2.30 -24.87
C ALA A 548 -12.19 2.76 -23.42
N PRO A 549 -11.65 3.96 -23.16
CA PRO A 549 -11.32 4.40 -21.81
C PRO A 549 -12.50 4.37 -20.84
N TRP A 550 -13.71 4.71 -21.28
CA TRP A 550 -14.89 4.77 -20.41
C TRP A 550 -15.29 3.41 -19.82
N TYR A 551 -15.46 2.40 -20.69
CA TYR A 551 -15.85 1.08 -20.17
C TYR A 551 -14.69 0.38 -19.45
N LEU A 552 -13.43 0.69 -19.82
CA LEU A 552 -12.25 0.21 -19.09
C LEU A 552 -12.20 0.80 -17.69
N MET A 553 -12.38 2.12 -17.55
CA MET A 553 -12.44 2.75 -16.23
C MET A 553 -13.63 2.27 -15.40
N ALA A 554 -14.81 2.12 -16.01
CA ALA A 554 -15.97 1.55 -15.32
C ALA A 554 -15.68 0.12 -14.81
N SER A 555 -14.98 -0.70 -15.61
CA SER A 555 -14.57 -2.04 -15.19
C SER A 555 -13.55 -2.00 -14.05
N VAL A 556 -12.62 -1.05 -14.06
CA VAL A 556 -11.62 -0.88 -13.00
C VAL A 556 -12.27 -0.44 -11.68
N PHE A 557 -13.24 0.50 -11.74
CA PHE A 557 -14.02 0.87 -10.56
C PHE A 557 -14.84 -0.29 -9.99
N LEU A 558 -15.44 -1.08 -10.86
CA LEU A 558 -16.17 -2.28 -10.44
C LEU A 558 -15.22 -3.31 -9.81
N GLY A 559 -14.02 -3.47 -10.37
CA GLY A 559 -12.96 -4.31 -9.80
C GLY A 559 -12.49 -3.82 -8.43
N PHE A 560 -12.32 -2.51 -8.27
CA PHE A 560 -11.99 -1.90 -6.99
C PHE A 560 -13.09 -2.17 -5.94
N ALA A 561 -14.35 -1.90 -6.28
CA ALA A 561 -15.48 -2.15 -5.38
C ALA A 561 -15.61 -3.65 -5.03
N ALA A 562 -15.40 -4.55 -5.99
CA ALA A 562 -15.40 -5.99 -5.75
C ALA A 562 -14.24 -6.42 -4.82
N THR A 563 -13.08 -5.80 -4.96
CA THR A 563 -11.93 -6.08 -4.11
C THR A 563 -12.16 -5.60 -2.67
N LEU A 564 -12.68 -4.38 -2.50
CA LEU A 564 -13.05 -3.86 -1.19
C LEU A 564 -14.11 -4.75 -0.55
N GLY A 565 -15.14 -5.13 -1.30
CA GLY A 565 -16.19 -6.03 -0.80
C GLY A 565 -15.67 -7.42 -0.43
N ALA A 566 -14.74 -7.99 -1.21
CA ALA A 566 -14.09 -9.25 -0.84
C ALA A 566 -13.27 -9.13 0.45
N THR A 567 -12.63 -7.99 0.67
CA THR A 567 -11.85 -7.73 1.88
C THR A 567 -12.76 -7.57 3.11
N VAL A 568 -13.85 -6.80 2.97
CA VAL A 568 -14.90 -6.67 4.00
C VAL A 568 -15.49 -8.04 4.34
N LEU A 569 -15.82 -8.84 3.33
CA LEU A 569 -16.38 -10.18 3.52
C LEU A 569 -15.44 -11.07 4.34
N VAL A 570 -14.14 -11.06 4.05
CA VAL A 570 -13.19 -11.94 4.74
C VAL A 570 -12.89 -11.43 6.15
N PHE A 571 -12.48 -10.21 6.32
CA PHE A 571 -12.03 -9.71 7.61
C PHE A 571 -13.19 -9.34 8.54
N GLN A 572 -14.14 -8.55 8.09
CA GLN A 572 -15.23 -8.12 8.97
C GLN A 572 -16.31 -9.20 9.16
N ASN A 573 -16.73 -9.89 8.08
CA ASN A 573 -17.86 -10.83 8.17
C ASN A 573 -17.44 -12.26 8.55
N ILE A 574 -16.28 -12.75 8.08
CA ILE A 574 -15.84 -14.13 8.34
C ILE A 574 -14.92 -14.18 9.55
N GLN A 575 -13.91 -13.31 9.66
CA GLN A 575 -12.98 -13.28 10.79
C GLN A 575 -13.54 -12.54 12.01
N GLY A 576 -14.49 -11.61 11.78
CA GLY A 576 -15.15 -10.88 12.86
C GLY A 576 -14.36 -9.67 13.35
N ASP A 577 -13.44 -9.12 12.52
CA ASP A 577 -12.73 -7.90 12.84
C ASP A 577 -13.73 -6.73 12.97
N SER A 578 -13.54 -5.84 13.93
CA SER A 578 -14.39 -4.67 14.16
C SER A 578 -14.39 -3.68 13.01
N GLY A 579 -13.30 -3.64 12.23
CA GLY A 579 -13.15 -2.76 11.07
C GLY A 579 -11.90 -3.07 10.27
N LEU A 580 -11.73 -2.35 9.16
CA LEU A 580 -10.53 -2.39 8.31
C LEU A 580 -9.76 -1.08 8.48
N ILE A 581 -8.43 -1.16 8.33
CA ILE A 581 -7.59 0.04 8.43
C ILE A 581 -8.11 1.16 7.51
N PHE A 582 -8.27 2.35 8.06
CA PHE A 582 -8.87 3.50 7.36
C PHE A 582 -8.13 3.91 6.08
N THR A 583 -6.83 3.66 5.98
CA THR A 583 -6.00 3.96 4.79
C THR A 583 -6.19 2.95 3.65
N LEU A 584 -6.81 1.80 3.92
CA LEU A 584 -6.93 0.69 2.99
C LEU A 584 -7.57 1.08 1.64
N PRO A 585 -8.67 1.85 1.57
CA PRO A 585 -9.28 2.22 0.30
C PRO A 585 -8.35 3.04 -0.60
N VAL A 586 -7.54 3.95 -0.04
CA VAL A 586 -6.56 4.75 -0.82
C VAL A 586 -5.48 3.85 -1.39
N ILE A 587 -4.91 3.00 -0.56
CA ILE A 587 -3.86 2.07 -0.97
C ILE A 587 -4.39 1.07 -2.00
N MET A 588 -5.56 0.49 -1.76
CA MET A 588 -6.21 -0.38 -2.73
C MET A 588 -6.49 0.32 -4.06
N TYR A 589 -7.01 1.56 -4.01
CA TYR A 589 -7.28 2.33 -5.22
C TYR A 589 -6.02 2.47 -6.07
N LEU A 590 -4.92 2.84 -5.44
CA LEU A 590 -3.63 2.99 -6.10
C LEU A 590 -3.17 1.69 -6.77
N PHE A 591 -3.15 0.62 -6.02
CA PHE A 591 -2.59 -0.65 -6.52
C PHE A 591 -3.55 -1.36 -7.48
N VAL A 592 -4.83 -1.43 -7.15
CA VAL A 592 -5.81 -2.12 -8.00
C VAL A 592 -6.08 -1.33 -9.28
N VAL A 593 -6.16 0.02 -9.19
CA VAL A 593 -6.39 0.86 -10.37
C VAL A 593 -5.12 0.96 -11.20
N ALA A 594 -3.96 1.21 -10.60
CA ALA A 594 -2.71 1.36 -11.33
C ALA A 594 -2.26 0.04 -11.97
N LEU A 595 -2.07 -1.01 -11.17
CA LEU A 595 -1.57 -2.31 -11.65
C LEU A 595 -2.65 -3.14 -12.35
N GLY A 596 -3.91 -3.03 -11.91
CA GLY A 596 -5.02 -3.73 -12.59
C GLY A 596 -5.28 -3.20 -14.00
N THR A 597 -4.99 -1.93 -14.26
CA THR A 597 -5.11 -1.33 -15.59
C THR A 597 -4.09 -1.90 -16.58
N ASP A 598 -2.89 -2.29 -16.13
CA ASP A 598 -1.83 -2.84 -16.98
C ASP A 598 -2.26 -4.13 -17.69
N TYR A 599 -2.89 -5.04 -16.98
CA TYR A 599 -3.39 -6.29 -17.59
C TYR A 599 -4.50 -6.02 -18.61
N ASN A 600 -5.39 -5.07 -18.32
CA ASN A 600 -6.40 -4.63 -19.27
C ASN A 600 -5.77 -3.99 -20.52
N ILE A 601 -4.76 -3.13 -20.34
CA ILE A 601 -4.02 -2.51 -21.45
C ILE A 601 -3.41 -3.56 -22.36
N LEU A 602 -2.72 -4.56 -21.80
CA LEU A 602 -2.06 -5.61 -22.57
C LEU A 602 -3.06 -6.44 -23.38
N MET A 603 -4.18 -6.83 -22.74
CA MET A 603 -5.21 -7.62 -23.40
C MET A 603 -5.91 -6.84 -24.51
N ILE A 604 -6.28 -5.58 -24.23
CA ILE A 604 -7.01 -4.74 -25.17
C ILE A 604 -6.11 -4.24 -26.31
N ALA A 605 -4.83 -3.96 -26.04
CA ALA A 605 -3.87 -3.62 -27.10
C ALA A 605 -3.71 -4.78 -28.10
N ARG A 606 -3.64 -6.04 -27.59
CA ARG A 606 -3.60 -7.22 -28.45
C ARG A 606 -4.91 -7.41 -29.22
N LEU A 607 -6.05 -7.28 -28.58
CA LEU A 607 -7.35 -7.35 -29.25
C LEU A 607 -7.46 -6.32 -30.38
N ARG A 608 -6.97 -5.11 -30.13
CA ARG A 608 -6.93 -4.06 -31.17
C ARG A 608 -6.00 -4.40 -32.32
N GLU A 609 -4.82 -4.99 -32.05
CA GLU A 609 -3.89 -5.46 -33.09
C GLU A 609 -4.58 -6.47 -33.99
N GLU A 610 -5.27 -7.47 -33.45
CA GLU A 610 -6.02 -8.49 -34.18
C GLU A 610 -7.18 -7.86 -35.00
N THR A 611 -7.89 -6.87 -34.43
CA THR A 611 -8.95 -6.17 -35.16
C THR A 611 -8.39 -5.35 -36.35
N ARG A 612 -7.20 -4.74 -36.20
CA ARG A 612 -6.53 -4.01 -37.29
C ARG A 612 -6.07 -4.92 -38.42
N GLU A 613 -5.80 -6.19 -38.14
CA GLU A 613 -5.51 -7.21 -39.13
C GLU A 613 -6.77 -7.64 -39.92
N GLY A 614 -7.93 -7.02 -39.67
CA GLY A 614 -9.19 -7.24 -40.37
C GLY A 614 -10.05 -8.37 -39.81
N ARG A 615 -9.74 -8.88 -38.63
CA ARG A 615 -10.53 -9.94 -37.96
C ARG A 615 -11.81 -9.38 -37.35
N ASP A 616 -12.84 -10.24 -37.28
CA ASP A 616 -14.06 -9.89 -36.55
C ASP A 616 -13.76 -9.65 -35.06
N PRO A 617 -14.39 -8.69 -34.39
CA PRO A 617 -14.16 -8.38 -32.98
C PRO A 617 -14.31 -9.57 -32.03
N ARG A 618 -15.19 -10.54 -32.32
CA ARG A 618 -15.36 -11.74 -31.52
C ARG A 618 -14.20 -12.72 -31.72
N GLU A 619 -13.73 -12.86 -32.94
CA GLU A 619 -12.55 -13.65 -33.27
C GLU A 619 -11.29 -13.02 -32.69
N ALA A 620 -11.14 -11.69 -32.81
CA ALA A 620 -10.05 -10.93 -32.22
C ALA A 620 -9.98 -11.12 -30.70
N ALA A 621 -11.11 -11.13 -30.00
CA ALA A 621 -11.18 -11.40 -28.57
C ALA A 621 -10.75 -12.84 -28.22
N ALA A 622 -11.17 -13.83 -29.01
CA ALA A 622 -10.76 -15.22 -28.82
C ALA A 622 -9.25 -15.40 -29.00
N LEU A 623 -8.68 -14.78 -30.04
CA LEU A 623 -7.25 -14.85 -30.33
C LEU A 623 -6.39 -14.07 -29.34
N SER A 624 -6.87 -12.92 -28.88
CA SER A 624 -6.15 -12.14 -27.83
C SER A 624 -6.03 -12.97 -26.55
N LEU A 625 -7.08 -13.67 -26.14
CA LEU A 625 -7.03 -14.57 -24.98
C LEU A 625 -6.10 -15.78 -25.21
N ARG A 626 -6.10 -16.36 -26.41
CA ARG A 626 -5.19 -17.46 -26.75
C ARG A 626 -3.73 -17.04 -26.63
N HIS A 627 -3.36 -15.87 -27.16
CA HIS A 627 -1.97 -15.42 -27.25
C HIS A 627 -1.47 -14.73 -25.97
N THR A 628 -2.29 -13.91 -25.36
CA THR A 628 -1.90 -13.07 -24.21
C THR A 628 -2.34 -13.67 -22.86
N GLY A 629 -3.40 -14.49 -22.83
CA GLY A 629 -3.94 -15.11 -21.63
C GLY A 629 -2.91 -15.83 -20.77
N PRO A 630 -2.07 -16.73 -21.33
CA PRO A 630 -1.02 -17.41 -20.54
C PRO A 630 -0.03 -16.46 -19.87
N THR A 631 0.29 -15.35 -20.54
CA THR A 631 1.24 -14.35 -20.03
C THR A 631 0.61 -13.54 -18.91
N VAL A 632 -0.62 -13.06 -19.10
CA VAL A 632 -1.40 -12.33 -18.08
C VAL A 632 -1.65 -13.22 -16.86
N ALA A 633 -1.99 -14.52 -17.08
CA ALA A 633 -2.16 -15.46 -15.96
C ALA A 633 -0.89 -15.63 -15.14
N ALA A 634 0.26 -15.79 -15.82
CA ALA A 634 1.54 -15.97 -15.16
C ALA A 634 1.93 -14.71 -14.35
N ALA A 635 1.80 -13.54 -14.97
CA ALA A 635 2.08 -12.26 -14.36
C ALA A 635 1.15 -11.99 -13.16
N GLY A 636 -0.16 -12.19 -13.34
CA GLY A 636 -1.15 -12.01 -12.29
C GLY A 636 -0.91 -12.92 -11.07
N VAL A 637 -0.53 -14.21 -11.28
CA VAL A 637 -0.19 -15.10 -10.15
C VAL A 637 1.06 -14.64 -9.42
N ILE A 638 2.08 -14.20 -10.14
CA ILE A 638 3.33 -13.75 -9.52
C ILE A 638 3.07 -12.46 -8.71
N LEU A 639 2.42 -11.48 -9.31
CA LEU A 639 2.17 -10.20 -8.66
C LEU A 639 1.20 -10.33 -7.48
N ALA A 640 0.08 -11.05 -7.65
CA ALA A 640 -0.83 -11.34 -6.54
C ALA A 640 -0.13 -12.09 -5.42
N GLY A 641 0.72 -13.06 -5.75
CA GLY A 641 1.50 -13.81 -4.77
C GLY A 641 2.51 -12.97 -4.03
N THR A 642 3.19 -12.01 -4.69
CA THR A 642 4.15 -11.12 -4.02
C THR A 642 3.45 -10.24 -2.98
N PHE A 643 2.25 -9.72 -3.27
CA PHE A 643 1.46 -8.99 -2.30
C PHE A 643 0.89 -9.90 -1.20
N ALA A 644 0.51 -11.14 -1.54
CA ALA A 644 0.08 -12.12 -0.53
C ALA A 644 1.18 -12.42 0.50
N ALA A 645 2.46 -12.29 0.14
CA ALA A 645 3.57 -12.45 1.08
C ALA A 645 3.51 -11.45 2.26
N MET A 646 2.87 -10.28 2.07
CA MET A 646 2.66 -9.32 3.16
C MET A 646 1.78 -9.87 4.28
N MET A 647 0.89 -10.83 3.98
CA MET A 647 0.05 -11.49 5.00
C MET A 647 0.86 -12.30 6.00
N LEU A 648 2.12 -12.63 5.69
CA LEU A 648 3.03 -13.38 6.56
C LEU A 648 3.77 -12.49 7.57
N ALA A 649 3.59 -11.18 7.53
CA ALA A 649 4.28 -10.23 8.40
C ALA A 649 3.90 -10.33 9.88
N GLY A 650 2.75 -10.97 10.20
CA GLY A 650 2.30 -11.17 11.58
C GLY A 650 1.62 -9.96 12.22
N ASN A 651 1.25 -8.94 11.43
CA ASN A 651 0.41 -7.83 11.88
C ASN A 651 -0.85 -7.67 11.00
N SER A 652 -1.93 -7.17 11.59
CA SER A 652 -3.23 -7.06 10.93
C SER A 652 -3.21 -6.07 9.76
N THR A 653 -2.54 -4.94 9.91
CA THR A 653 -2.43 -3.91 8.87
C THR A 653 -1.84 -4.45 7.57
N LEU A 654 -0.65 -5.08 7.64
CA LEU A 654 0.00 -5.65 6.45
C LEU A 654 -0.78 -6.86 5.91
N SER A 655 -1.47 -7.61 6.78
CA SER A 655 -2.32 -8.72 6.35
C SER A 655 -3.53 -8.25 5.56
N GLN A 656 -4.24 -7.24 6.03
CA GLN A 656 -5.38 -6.63 5.33
C GLN A 656 -4.95 -6.02 3.99
N MET A 657 -3.85 -5.27 3.98
CA MET A 657 -3.29 -4.67 2.76
C MET A 657 -2.83 -5.75 1.77
N GLY A 658 -2.07 -6.73 2.24
CA GLY A 658 -1.56 -7.83 1.42
C GLY A 658 -2.69 -8.63 0.78
N PHE A 659 -3.72 -8.98 1.54
CA PHE A 659 -4.92 -9.66 1.05
C PHE A 659 -5.65 -8.81 0.01
N ALA A 660 -5.98 -7.57 0.35
CA ALA A 660 -6.75 -6.69 -0.51
C ALA A 660 -6.07 -6.46 -1.87
N ILE A 661 -4.77 -6.15 -1.87
CA ILE A 661 -4.02 -5.91 -3.11
C ILE A 661 -3.87 -7.22 -3.90
N SER A 662 -3.57 -8.35 -3.22
CA SER A 662 -3.43 -9.66 -3.87
C SER A 662 -4.74 -10.09 -4.55
N VAL A 663 -5.87 -10.00 -3.86
CA VAL A 663 -7.20 -10.32 -4.41
C VAL A 663 -7.57 -9.34 -5.52
N GLY A 664 -7.27 -8.05 -5.36
CA GLY A 664 -7.50 -7.04 -6.37
C GLY A 664 -6.75 -7.32 -7.68
N ILE A 665 -5.48 -7.68 -7.57
CA ILE A 665 -4.67 -8.10 -8.74
C ILE A 665 -5.22 -9.38 -9.36
N ALA A 666 -5.63 -10.36 -8.54
CA ALA A 666 -6.23 -11.59 -9.04
C ALA A 666 -7.56 -11.30 -9.77
N ILE A 667 -8.42 -10.46 -9.23
CA ILE A 667 -9.65 -9.99 -9.90
C ILE A 667 -9.30 -9.28 -11.21
N ALA A 668 -8.34 -8.37 -11.19
CA ALA A 668 -7.93 -7.62 -12.38
C ALA A 668 -7.38 -8.53 -13.49
N ALA A 669 -6.51 -9.48 -13.16
CA ALA A 669 -5.90 -10.39 -14.14
C ALA A 669 -6.88 -11.46 -14.61
N PHE A 670 -7.56 -12.17 -13.67
CA PHE A 670 -8.33 -13.38 -14.00
C PHE A 670 -9.80 -13.11 -14.31
N VAL A 671 -10.42 -12.09 -13.73
CA VAL A 671 -11.84 -11.79 -13.98
C VAL A 671 -11.97 -10.68 -15.02
N MET A 672 -11.29 -9.56 -14.80
CA MET A 672 -11.43 -8.39 -15.67
C MET A 672 -10.70 -8.57 -17.00
N ALA A 673 -9.37 -8.71 -16.97
CA ALA A 673 -8.57 -8.70 -18.20
C ALA A 673 -8.81 -9.93 -19.08
N MET A 674 -9.04 -11.12 -18.51
CA MET A 674 -9.26 -12.32 -19.31
C MET A 674 -10.69 -12.49 -19.79
N PHE A 675 -11.69 -12.05 -19.02
CA PHE A 675 -13.10 -12.37 -19.34
C PHE A 675 -13.95 -11.14 -19.53
N PHE A 676 -14.08 -10.27 -18.53
CA PHE A 676 -15.04 -9.18 -18.57
C PHE A 676 -14.73 -8.19 -19.69
N THR A 677 -13.51 -7.66 -19.70
CA THR A 677 -13.10 -6.59 -20.62
C THR A 677 -13.07 -7.04 -22.10
N PRO A 678 -12.49 -8.20 -22.46
CA PRO A 678 -12.57 -8.69 -23.84
C PRO A 678 -13.99 -9.03 -24.29
N ALA A 679 -14.82 -9.58 -23.40
CA ALA A 679 -16.20 -9.88 -23.71
C ALA A 679 -17.03 -8.60 -23.97
N VAL A 680 -16.88 -7.57 -23.14
CA VAL A 680 -17.52 -6.27 -23.35
C VAL A 680 -17.03 -5.62 -24.66
N THR A 681 -15.72 -5.67 -24.93
CA THR A 681 -15.15 -5.15 -26.18
C THR A 681 -15.71 -5.88 -27.41
N ALA A 682 -15.84 -7.21 -27.32
CA ALA A 682 -16.44 -8.03 -28.40
C ALA A 682 -17.92 -7.69 -28.64
N LEU A 683 -18.66 -7.33 -27.58
CA LEU A 683 -20.07 -6.88 -27.68
C LEU A 683 -20.18 -5.48 -28.31
N LEU A 684 -19.29 -4.54 -27.94
CA LEU A 684 -19.24 -3.20 -28.52
C LEU A 684 -18.76 -3.21 -29.97
N GLY A 685 -17.98 -4.22 -30.34
CA GLY A 685 -17.46 -4.38 -31.68
C GLY A 685 -16.59 -3.20 -32.14
N HIS A 686 -16.73 -2.81 -33.39
CA HIS A 686 -15.95 -1.68 -33.96
C HIS A 686 -16.23 -0.33 -33.29
N ARG A 687 -17.37 -0.16 -32.60
CA ARG A 687 -17.67 1.07 -31.84
C ARG A 687 -16.69 1.32 -30.69
N ALA A 688 -16.08 0.28 -30.15
CA ALA A 688 -15.08 0.38 -29.11
C ALA A 688 -13.87 1.24 -29.51
N TRP A 689 -13.61 1.36 -30.82
CA TRP A 689 -12.44 2.06 -31.37
C TRP A 689 -12.73 3.45 -31.94
N TRP A 690 -13.94 3.98 -31.75
CA TRP A 690 -14.29 5.32 -32.25
C TRP A 690 -13.46 6.43 -31.54
N PRO A 691 -12.94 7.45 -32.26
CA PRO A 691 -13.02 7.79 -33.67
C PRO A 691 -11.92 7.17 -34.56
N GLY A 692 -11.11 6.26 -34.06
CA GLY A 692 -10.01 5.61 -34.78
C GLY A 692 -10.51 4.73 -35.95
N HIS A 693 -10.68 5.31 -37.13
CA HIS A 693 -11.27 4.66 -38.28
C HIS A 693 -10.30 3.75 -39.08
N GLY A 694 -9.09 3.49 -38.60
CA GLY A 694 -8.10 2.66 -39.29
C GLY A 694 -8.51 1.19 -39.51
N ASP A 695 -9.58 0.75 -38.84
CA ASP A 695 -10.04 -0.65 -38.84
C ASP A 695 -11.06 -0.94 -39.95
N ARG A 696 -11.47 0.07 -40.76
CA ARG A 696 -12.48 -0.10 -41.81
C ARG A 696 -11.92 -0.30 -43.23
N ASN A 697 -10.64 -0.10 -43.46
CA ASN A 697 -10.05 -0.12 -44.80
C ASN A 697 -9.80 -1.52 -45.39
N GLY A 698 -10.34 -2.60 -44.76
CA GLY A 698 -10.21 -3.95 -45.32
C GLY A 698 -11.32 -4.40 -46.24
N LYS A 699 -12.39 -3.60 -46.50
CA LYS A 699 -13.56 -4.02 -47.32
C LYS A 699 -14.03 -3.07 -48.43
N SER A 700 -13.19 -2.15 -48.88
CA SER A 700 -13.55 -1.37 -50.07
C SER A 700 -12.44 -1.41 -51.14
N GLY A 701 -12.34 -2.51 -51.82
CA GLY A 701 -11.39 -2.67 -52.91
C GLY A 701 -11.50 -4.05 -53.54
N GLY A 702 -12.64 -4.38 -54.09
CA GLY A 702 -12.83 -5.65 -54.76
C GLY A 702 -13.72 -5.54 -55.99
N SER A 703 -13.32 -4.82 -56.99
CA SER A 703 -13.69 -5.06 -58.39
C SER A 703 -12.70 -4.35 -59.31
N GLU A 704 -11.51 -4.89 -59.42
CA GLU A 704 -10.67 -4.62 -60.59
C GLU A 704 -10.26 -5.94 -61.22
N SER A 705 -10.51 -5.96 -62.49
CA SER A 705 -10.37 -6.99 -63.47
C SER A 705 -9.02 -7.73 -63.43
N VAL A 706 -9.15 -9.03 -63.53
CA VAL A 706 -8.10 -9.99 -63.85
C VAL A 706 -7.34 -9.55 -65.09
N ASP A 707 -6.07 -9.22 -64.95
CA ASP A 707 -5.12 -9.36 -66.07
C ASP A 707 -4.06 -10.41 -65.67
N ARG A 708 -3.89 -11.36 -66.63
CA ARG A 708 -3.02 -12.53 -66.49
C ARG A 708 -1.58 -12.14 -66.77
N GLY A 709 -0.71 -12.30 -65.81
CA GLY A 709 0.74 -12.23 -65.97
C GLY A 709 1.47 -13.16 -65.01
N SER A 710 2.01 -14.22 -65.57
CA SER A 710 2.79 -15.30 -65.01
C SER A 710 3.90 -14.89 -64.02
N GLY A 711 3.98 -15.58 -62.89
CA GLY A 711 5.13 -15.50 -61.94
C GLY A 711 4.96 -16.41 -60.71
N SER A 712 5.39 -17.63 -60.86
CA SER A 712 5.48 -18.69 -59.85
C SER A 712 6.29 -18.22 -58.62
N TYR A 713 5.70 -18.25 -57.43
CA TYR A 713 6.45 -18.54 -56.17
C TYR A 713 5.57 -19.36 -55.22
N TYR A 714 6.07 -20.49 -54.82
CA TYR A 714 5.47 -21.45 -53.91
C TYR A 714 5.31 -20.85 -52.50
N THR A 715 4.08 -20.84 -51.98
CA THR A 715 3.82 -20.80 -50.55
C THR A 715 2.91 -21.96 -50.18
N THR A 716 3.41 -22.84 -49.36
CA THR A 716 2.72 -24.04 -48.86
C THR A 716 1.54 -23.63 -47.99
N SER A 717 0.34 -23.85 -48.50
CA SER A 717 -0.93 -23.73 -47.77
C SER A 717 -1.18 -25.05 -47.04
N ALA A 718 -0.78 -25.17 -45.79
CA ALA A 718 -1.12 -26.31 -44.94
C ALA A 718 -1.92 -25.93 -43.68
N ASP A 719 -2.09 -24.64 -43.36
CA ASP A 719 -2.73 -24.24 -42.10
C ASP A 719 -4.13 -23.60 -42.23
N ALA A 720 -4.59 -23.30 -43.44
CA ALA A 720 -5.91 -22.65 -43.60
C ALA A 720 -7.09 -23.62 -43.46
N THR A 721 -6.91 -24.92 -43.78
CA THR A 721 -8.00 -25.92 -43.83
C THR A 721 -8.38 -26.51 -42.48
N ARG A 722 -7.61 -26.29 -41.41
CA ARG A 722 -7.92 -26.82 -40.08
C ARG A 722 -8.73 -25.89 -39.16
N VAL A 723 -8.90 -24.65 -39.56
CA VAL A 723 -9.66 -23.66 -38.76
C VAL A 723 -11.14 -23.65 -39.16
N GLU A 724 -11.47 -23.90 -40.45
CA GLU A 724 -12.87 -23.97 -40.89
C GLU A 724 -13.62 -25.15 -40.31
N ALA A 725 -12.97 -26.29 -40.05
CA ALA A 725 -13.63 -27.49 -39.53
C ALA A 725 -14.05 -27.40 -38.05
N VAL A 726 -13.64 -26.34 -37.30
CA VAL A 726 -14.01 -26.15 -35.89
C VAL A 726 -15.22 -25.21 -35.73
N PHE A 727 -15.59 -24.47 -36.79
CA PHE A 727 -16.71 -23.53 -36.74
C PHE A 727 -18.03 -24.10 -37.27
N ASP A 728 -18.02 -25.28 -37.94
CA ASP A 728 -19.22 -25.94 -38.50
C ASP A 728 -19.76 -27.09 -37.65
N ARG A 729 -19.36 -27.20 -36.37
CA ARG A 729 -19.99 -28.13 -35.42
C ARG A 729 -20.36 -27.48 -34.11
#